data_2dcbc16155cc8e44a1e43bd820ab8d3b
#
_entry.id   2dcbc16155cc8e44a1e43bd820ab8d3b
#
_cell.length_a   1.000
_cell.length_b   1.000
_cell.length_c   1.000
_cell.angle_alpha   90.00
_cell.angle_beta   90.00
_cell.angle_gamma   90.00
#
_symmetry.space_group_name_H-M   'P 1'
#
loop_
_entity.id
_entity.type
_entity.pdbx_description
1 polymer ?
#
loop_
_entity_poly.entity_id
_entity_poly.type
_entity_poly.pdbx_seq_one_letter_code
_entity_poly.pdbx_strand_id
1 'polypeptide(L)'
;MVDNPMAKTDAQIQINAFPTFFRQVRADHAVELIGAGILLTGLAALLSLRADAGVPWLVRMTGWTAPLIVVSTVVTGGVMLFRRQAGYWSAEALLGIETLLLSLMAATALATNPAMSWDMAREGGGGGLMGTALGGLLTAGLGRMPALVITGCLGALGLYWLVRYTPLIYAPVYAARLAPIAWIYMRWFVEERLIRRSWPAHEHAATPVHTGNFVSPYDPVEEMESEIAPAARRARQVGARRSARPHSAALSRKQRRGALPSLDLLTQDAGVYGGGDVRPLEQMIERTLSDFNVPVRVVHVESGPTVTQFGVEPLFLESPGQRRKVRVNRIVSLADDLALALAAKSVRIEAPVPGRPYVGIEVPNRKKMRVALRGILESPAMSRQNGRLQIALGRDTSGSPVVMDLTQAPHLLIAGATGSGKSVSINAIITSLLMQHSPNEVQFVMVDPKMVELPGYNGIPHLIGKVITDMDQVMGALTWLMLQMDDRYRLFREAGVRNIAGYNELAAQRSQGRSAPKPLPYIVLVVDELADLMMTAAEDVERQICRLAQMARATGIHLILATQRPSTDVVTGLIKANFPSRIAFAVTSQVDSRVILDQPGAERLLGQGDMLLMRSDAAKLFRLQGCFVSDDEISRVVSFWRGQADPDEPPAVPPWNGLLDQMDQEEEGLLDAIDLVRGMRTCSTSMLQRKLRVGYPKAARLMEQLEARGVVGPDMGGGQGREVLLKDEDEREMNYEDEDLL
;
A
#
# COMPACT_ATOMS: atom_id res chain seq x y z
N MET A 1 -25.86 -60.42 -27.53
CA MET A 1 -26.37 -59.81 -26.29
C MET A 1 -25.23 -59.95 -25.25
N VAL A 2 -24.45 -58.94 -25.07
CA VAL A 2 -23.39 -58.87 -24.07
C VAL A 2 -23.73 -57.63 -23.25
N ASP A 3 -24.20 -57.83 -22.02
CA ASP A 3 -24.45 -56.78 -21.03
C ASP A 3 -23.15 -56.06 -20.65
N ASN A 4 -23.09 -54.77 -20.84
CA ASN A 4 -21.99 -53.90 -20.50
C ASN A 4 -22.14 -53.43 -19.04
N PRO A 5 -21.30 -53.87 -18.08
CA PRO A 5 -21.46 -53.52 -16.68
C PRO A 5 -21.03 -52.08 -16.33
N MET A 6 -20.44 -51.30 -17.26
CA MET A 6 -19.96 -49.92 -17.02
C MET A 6 -21.09 -48.87 -17.02
N ALA A 7 -22.20 -49.11 -17.66
CA ALA A 7 -23.32 -48.13 -17.73
C ALA A 7 -24.13 -48.00 -16.44
N LYS A 8 -24.03 -48.97 -15.52
CA LYS A 8 -24.74 -48.93 -14.22
C LYS A 8 -23.94 -48.21 -13.12
N THR A 9 -22.63 -48.10 -13.26
CA THR A 9 -21.78 -47.46 -12.25
C THR A 9 -21.79 -45.91 -12.35
N ASP A 10 -21.88 -45.37 -13.57
CA ASP A 10 -21.89 -43.91 -13.76
C ASP A 10 -23.25 -43.27 -13.36
N ALA A 11 -24.36 -43.96 -13.52
CA ALA A 11 -25.65 -43.47 -13.09
C ALA A 11 -25.81 -43.43 -11.56
N GLN A 12 -25.20 -44.39 -10.83
CA GLN A 12 -25.21 -44.40 -9.35
C GLN A 12 -24.25 -43.41 -8.73
N ILE A 13 -23.15 -43.08 -9.41
CA ILE A 13 -22.20 -42.04 -8.97
C ILE A 13 -22.80 -40.64 -9.15
N GLN A 14 -23.54 -40.40 -10.22
CA GLN A 14 -24.23 -39.12 -10.44
C GLN A 14 -25.39 -38.86 -9.44
N ILE A 15 -26.10 -39.91 -9.03
CA ILE A 15 -27.22 -39.75 -8.07
C ILE A 15 -26.73 -39.45 -6.63
N ASN A 16 -25.53 -39.91 -6.26
CA ASN A 16 -24.95 -39.63 -4.92
C ASN A 16 -24.17 -38.30 -4.84
N ALA A 17 -23.79 -37.72 -5.97
CA ALA A 17 -23.10 -36.41 -5.99
C ALA A 17 -24.05 -35.22 -5.80
N PHE A 18 -25.33 -35.36 -6.21
CA PHE A 18 -26.30 -34.27 -6.10
C PHE A 18 -26.62 -33.81 -4.65
N PRO A 19 -26.80 -34.69 -3.68
CA PRO A 19 -27.07 -34.27 -2.30
C PRO A 19 -25.89 -33.63 -1.59
N THR A 20 -24.66 -33.99 -1.96
CA THR A 20 -23.45 -33.42 -1.37
C THR A 20 -23.15 -32.02 -1.93
N PHE A 21 -23.35 -31.80 -3.22
CA PHE A 21 -23.25 -30.49 -3.86
C PHE A 21 -24.25 -29.50 -3.27
N PHE A 22 -25.52 -29.87 -3.11
CA PHE A 22 -26.54 -29.01 -2.48
C PHE A 22 -26.31 -28.77 -0.98
N ARG A 23 -25.66 -29.70 -0.27
CA ARG A 23 -25.25 -29.48 1.12
C ARG A 23 -24.07 -28.51 1.23
N GLN A 24 -23.09 -28.59 0.32
CA GLN A 24 -21.97 -27.66 0.28
C GLN A 24 -22.41 -26.25 -0.13
N VAL A 25 -23.18 -26.11 -1.18
CA VAL A 25 -23.74 -24.80 -1.60
C VAL A 25 -24.62 -24.17 -0.52
N ARG A 26 -25.37 -24.98 0.27
CA ARG A 26 -26.11 -24.48 1.44
C ARG A 26 -25.21 -24.05 2.59
N ALA A 27 -24.07 -24.69 2.79
CA ALA A 27 -23.14 -24.32 3.85
C ALA A 27 -22.39 -23.03 3.49
N ASP A 28 -21.97 -22.86 2.25
CA ASP A 28 -21.19 -21.72 1.78
C ASP A 28 -21.98 -20.40 1.76
N HIS A 29 -23.33 -20.47 1.61
CA HIS A 29 -24.19 -19.27 1.61
C HIS A 29 -25.09 -19.16 2.86
N ALA A 30 -25.00 -20.09 3.81
CA ALA A 30 -25.84 -20.07 5.01
C ALA A 30 -25.66 -18.79 5.82
N VAL A 31 -24.43 -18.31 5.95
CA VAL A 31 -24.09 -17.09 6.71
C VAL A 31 -24.70 -15.86 6.03
N GLU A 32 -24.63 -15.78 4.71
CA GLU A 32 -25.21 -14.68 3.93
C GLU A 32 -26.74 -14.67 4.00
N LEU A 33 -27.38 -15.83 3.92
CA LEU A 33 -28.83 -15.97 4.02
C LEU A 33 -29.34 -15.62 5.41
N ILE A 34 -28.64 -16.07 6.46
CA ILE A 34 -28.95 -15.72 7.86
C ILE A 34 -28.74 -14.21 8.07
N GLY A 35 -27.62 -13.64 7.58
CA GLY A 35 -27.33 -12.22 7.66
C GLY A 35 -28.38 -11.36 6.96
N ALA A 36 -28.83 -11.77 5.79
CA ALA A 36 -29.91 -11.10 5.06
C ALA A 36 -31.25 -11.18 5.82
N GLY A 37 -31.57 -12.33 6.41
CA GLY A 37 -32.76 -12.51 7.25
C GLY A 37 -32.74 -11.61 8.47
N ILE A 38 -31.61 -11.54 9.19
CA ILE A 38 -31.42 -10.69 10.37
C ILE A 38 -31.51 -9.21 9.97
N LEU A 39 -30.89 -8.80 8.86
CA LEU A 39 -30.95 -7.41 8.35
C LEU A 39 -32.38 -7.00 8.02
N LEU A 40 -33.11 -7.86 7.28
CA LEU A 40 -34.52 -7.61 6.94
C LEU A 40 -35.41 -7.51 8.19
N THR A 41 -35.19 -8.36 9.18
CA THR A 41 -35.90 -8.31 10.46
C THR A 41 -35.61 -7.01 11.20
N GLY A 42 -34.36 -6.56 11.25
CA GLY A 42 -33.96 -5.29 11.84
C GLY A 42 -34.57 -4.09 11.13
N LEU A 43 -34.61 -4.08 9.80
CA LEU A 43 -35.23 -3.02 9.00
C LEU A 43 -36.75 -3.00 9.18
N ALA A 44 -37.41 -4.16 9.24
CA ALA A 44 -38.85 -4.25 9.53
C ALA A 44 -39.17 -3.72 10.93
N ALA A 45 -38.34 -4.05 11.93
CA ALA A 45 -38.43 -3.51 13.27
C ALA A 45 -38.23 -1.99 13.31
N LEU A 46 -37.28 -1.46 12.55
CA LEU A 46 -37.04 -0.01 12.40
C LEU A 46 -38.25 0.71 11.80
N LEU A 47 -38.88 0.13 10.79
CA LEU A 47 -40.10 0.66 10.20
C LEU A 47 -41.29 0.61 11.18
N SER A 48 -41.38 -0.45 12.01
CA SER A 48 -42.43 -0.58 13.03
C SER A 48 -42.32 0.48 14.14
N LEU A 49 -41.11 0.99 14.42
CA LEU A 49 -40.91 2.07 15.41
C LEU A 49 -41.41 3.43 14.89
N ARG A 50 -41.65 3.57 13.57
CA ARG A 50 -42.16 4.80 12.93
C ARG A 50 -43.67 4.79 12.66
N ALA A 51 -44.35 3.68 12.90
CA ALA A 51 -45.76 3.58 12.59
C ALA A 51 -46.60 4.30 13.68
N ASP A 52 -47.43 5.24 13.26
CA ASP A 52 -48.24 6.12 14.11
C ASP A 52 -49.46 5.38 14.80
N ALA A 53 -49.54 4.08 14.72
CA ALA A 53 -50.65 3.27 15.24
C ALA A 53 -50.33 2.61 16.60
N GLY A 54 -50.23 3.46 17.62
CA GLY A 54 -50.05 2.96 19.01
C GLY A 54 -48.60 2.57 19.34
N VAL A 55 -48.37 2.13 20.62
CA VAL A 55 -47.03 1.71 21.08
C VAL A 55 -46.60 0.44 20.32
N PRO A 56 -45.49 0.48 19.55
CA PRO A 56 -45.02 -0.67 18.80
C PRO A 56 -44.79 -1.91 19.67
N TRP A 57 -45.10 -3.09 19.17
CA TRP A 57 -44.98 -4.35 19.91
C TRP A 57 -43.54 -4.52 20.50
N LEU A 58 -42.51 -4.15 19.76
CA LEU A 58 -41.12 -4.24 20.22
C LEU A 58 -40.87 -3.34 21.43
N VAL A 59 -41.41 -2.13 21.44
CA VAL A 59 -41.30 -1.19 22.57
C VAL A 59 -42.03 -1.69 23.79
N ARG A 60 -43.21 -2.32 23.63
CA ARG A 60 -43.90 -2.95 24.72
C ARG A 60 -43.12 -4.10 25.36
N MET A 61 -42.44 -4.91 24.51
CA MET A 61 -41.66 -6.05 24.99
C MET A 61 -40.35 -5.65 25.66
N THR A 62 -39.60 -4.71 25.09
CA THR A 62 -38.22 -4.42 25.50
C THR A 62 -38.03 -3.02 26.10
N GLY A 63 -39.09 -2.20 26.14
CA GLY A 63 -39.08 -0.86 26.70
C GLY A 63 -38.15 0.10 25.90
N TRP A 64 -37.48 0.97 26.61
CA TRP A 64 -36.57 1.97 26.03
C TRP A 64 -35.32 1.37 25.36
N THR A 65 -35.03 0.10 25.57
CA THR A 65 -33.91 -0.58 24.89
C THR A 65 -34.26 -1.02 23.47
N ALA A 66 -35.52 -0.89 23.03
CA ALA A 66 -35.96 -1.22 21.67
C ALA A 66 -35.10 -0.61 20.56
N PRO A 67 -34.73 0.69 20.55
CA PRO A 67 -33.85 1.28 19.52
C PRO A 67 -32.45 0.65 19.50
N LEU A 68 -31.90 0.28 20.67
CA LEU A 68 -30.58 -0.36 20.77
C LEU A 68 -30.61 -1.79 20.18
N ILE A 69 -31.68 -2.53 20.41
CA ILE A 69 -31.89 -3.87 19.83
C ILE A 69 -32.00 -3.77 18.31
N VAL A 70 -32.78 -2.82 17.79
CA VAL A 70 -32.93 -2.62 16.35
C VAL A 70 -31.59 -2.26 15.69
N VAL A 71 -30.86 -1.32 16.27
CA VAL A 71 -29.53 -0.93 15.75
C VAL A 71 -28.56 -2.10 15.78
N SER A 72 -28.51 -2.85 16.90
CA SER A 72 -27.68 -4.04 17.03
C SER A 72 -28.03 -5.10 15.98
N THR A 73 -29.32 -5.35 15.76
CA THR A 73 -29.79 -6.34 14.76
C THR A 73 -29.45 -5.93 13.34
N VAL A 74 -29.64 -4.65 12.97
CA VAL A 74 -29.30 -4.12 11.64
C VAL A 74 -27.78 -4.18 11.40
N VAL A 75 -26.99 -3.79 12.39
CA VAL A 75 -25.51 -3.83 12.29
C VAL A 75 -25.03 -5.28 12.16
N THR A 76 -25.54 -6.19 12.99
CA THR A 76 -25.15 -7.62 12.93
C THR A 76 -25.51 -8.23 11.58
N GLY A 77 -26.75 -8.02 11.11
CA GLY A 77 -27.18 -8.53 9.80
C GLY A 77 -26.36 -7.95 8.64
N GLY A 78 -26.04 -6.65 8.70
CA GLY A 78 -25.18 -6.00 7.73
C GLY A 78 -23.75 -6.56 7.70
N VAL A 79 -23.14 -6.75 8.87
CA VAL A 79 -21.79 -7.32 8.96
C VAL A 79 -21.75 -8.75 8.42
N MET A 80 -22.74 -9.58 8.77
CA MET A 80 -22.82 -10.95 8.26
C MET A 80 -23.02 -11.01 6.73
N LEU A 81 -23.80 -10.09 6.17
CA LEU A 81 -24.08 -10.04 4.73
C LEU A 81 -22.89 -9.56 3.92
N PHE A 82 -22.19 -8.50 4.38
CA PHE A 82 -21.15 -7.84 3.57
C PHE A 82 -19.74 -8.39 3.78
N ARG A 83 -19.44 -9.06 4.90
CA ARG A 83 -18.08 -9.52 5.21
C ARG A 83 -17.79 -10.99 4.95
N ARG A 84 -18.75 -11.79 4.56
CA ARG A 84 -18.59 -13.25 4.30
C ARG A 84 -17.87 -14.05 5.41
N GLN A 85 -17.38 -13.40 6.46
CA GLN A 85 -16.64 -14.02 7.55
C GLN A 85 -17.38 -13.77 8.87
N ALA A 86 -17.90 -14.83 9.45
CA ALA A 86 -18.45 -14.83 10.81
C ALA A 86 -17.36 -14.59 11.90
N GLY A 87 -16.09 -14.44 11.50
CA GLY A 87 -14.95 -14.46 12.39
C GLY A 87 -14.72 -13.21 13.25
N TYR A 88 -15.44 -12.11 13.03
CA TYR A 88 -15.30 -10.89 13.86
C TYR A 88 -16.30 -10.78 15.04
N TRP A 89 -17.32 -11.62 15.07
CA TRP A 89 -18.23 -11.72 16.21
C TRP A 89 -18.10 -13.13 16.75
N SER A 90 -17.23 -13.31 17.74
CA SER A 90 -17.17 -14.56 18.46
C SER A 90 -18.51 -14.81 19.17
N ALA A 91 -18.84 -16.06 19.40
CA ALA A 91 -20.07 -16.41 20.14
C ALA A 91 -20.13 -15.71 21.51
N GLU A 92 -18.97 -15.46 22.12
CA GLU A 92 -18.79 -14.75 23.37
C GLU A 92 -19.17 -13.27 23.27
N ALA A 93 -18.85 -12.60 22.15
CA ALA A 93 -19.26 -11.20 21.93
C ALA A 93 -20.77 -11.05 21.79
N LEU A 94 -21.43 -11.98 21.08
CA LEU A 94 -22.89 -12.02 20.95
C LEU A 94 -23.56 -12.31 22.32
N LEU A 95 -23.05 -13.28 23.08
CA LEU A 95 -23.50 -13.53 24.45
C LEU A 95 -23.31 -12.33 25.36
N GLY A 96 -22.22 -11.56 25.16
CA GLY A 96 -21.95 -10.31 25.86
C GLY A 96 -23.02 -9.26 25.61
N ILE A 97 -23.42 -9.06 24.36
CA ILE A 97 -24.49 -8.12 23.97
C ILE A 97 -25.82 -8.54 24.56
N GLU A 98 -26.21 -9.81 24.41
CA GLU A 98 -27.48 -10.33 24.94
C GLU A 98 -27.56 -10.21 26.47
N THR A 99 -26.48 -10.60 27.18
CA THR A 99 -26.41 -10.52 28.66
C THR A 99 -26.48 -9.07 29.10
N LEU A 100 -25.82 -8.13 28.40
CA LEU A 100 -25.86 -6.71 28.71
C LEU A 100 -27.27 -6.13 28.52
N LEU A 101 -27.92 -6.43 27.39
CA LEU A 101 -29.30 -5.96 27.12
C LEU A 101 -30.30 -6.49 28.08
N LEU A 102 -30.28 -7.79 28.42
CA LEU A 102 -31.16 -8.40 29.39
C LEU A 102 -30.96 -7.81 30.80
N SER A 103 -29.71 -7.61 31.18
CA SER A 103 -29.36 -6.96 32.44
C SER A 103 -29.90 -5.52 32.50
N LEU A 104 -29.76 -4.76 31.42
CA LEU A 104 -30.22 -3.37 31.33
C LEU A 104 -31.75 -3.26 31.40
N MET A 105 -32.49 -4.19 30.74
CA MET A 105 -33.95 -4.30 30.86
C MET A 105 -34.38 -4.63 32.28
N ALA A 106 -33.74 -5.62 32.92
CA ALA A 106 -34.06 -6.00 34.30
C ALA A 106 -33.71 -4.87 35.29
N ALA A 107 -32.57 -4.22 35.15
CA ALA A 107 -32.17 -3.11 36.02
C ALA A 107 -33.16 -1.93 35.98
N THR A 108 -33.63 -1.56 34.79
CA THR A 108 -34.61 -0.48 34.65
C THR A 108 -35.99 -0.86 35.23
N ALA A 109 -36.39 -2.11 35.08
CA ALA A 109 -37.62 -2.58 35.71
C ALA A 109 -37.50 -2.61 37.24
N LEU A 110 -36.33 -3.01 37.80
CA LEU A 110 -36.06 -2.98 39.23
C LEU A 110 -35.96 -1.56 39.82
N ALA A 111 -35.56 -0.58 38.99
CA ALA A 111 -35.49 0.84 39.39
C ALA A 111 -36.88 1.48 39.50
N THR A 112 -37.90 0.95 38.82
CA THR A 112 -39.28 1.45 38.87
C THR A 112 -40.02 1.02 40.14
N ASN A 113 -41.13 1.73 40.50
CA ASN A 113 -41.93 1.40 41.64
C ASN A 113 -42.70 0.08 41.40
N PRO A 114 -42.64 -0.93 42.29
CA PRO A 114 -43.26 -2.24 42.08
C PRO A 114 -44.77 -2.19 41.79
N ALA A 115 -45.49 -1.21 42.39
CA ALA A 115 -46.95 -1.07 42.23
C ALA A 115 -47.38 -0.61 40.82
N MET A 116 -46.51 0.07 40.06
CA MET A 116 -46.80 0.61 38.71
C MET A 116 -46.03 -0.08 37.60
N SER A 117 -45.20 -1.06 37.91
CA SER A 117 -44.23 -1.64 36.96
C SER A 117 -44.89 -2.35 35.79
N TRP A 118 -45.98 -3.07 35.98
CA TRP A 118 -46.68 -3.81 34.93
C TRP A 118 -47.50 -2.90 33.99
N ASP A 119 -48.13 -1.86 34.50
CA ASP A 119 -48.91 -0.93 33.69
C ASP A 119 -47.97 -0.05 32.84
N MET A 120 -46.88 0.42 33.46
CA MET A 120 -45.81 1.14 32.73
C MET A 120 -45.14 0.29 31.66
N ALA A 121 -44.93 -1.02 31.92
CA ALA A 121 -44.36 -1.96 30.94
C ALA A 121 -45.32 -2.20 29.75
N ARG A 122 -46.64 -2.24 29.98
CA ARG A 122 -47.65 -2.37 28.91
C ARG A 122 -47.70 -1.14 27.99
N GLU A 123 -47.35 0.01 28.51
CA GLU A 123 -47.21 1.27 27.75
C GLU A 123 -45.83 1.45 27.13
N GLY A 124 -44.92 0.45 27.28
CA GLY A 124 -43.56 0.48 26.72
C GLY A 124 -42.57 1.26 27.57
N GLY A 125 -42.88 1.56 28.83
CA GLY A 125 -41.98 2.20 29.79
C GLY A 125 -41.02 1.24 30.45
N GLY A 126 -39.96 1.75 31.06
CA GLY A 126 -38.94 0.98 31.76
C GLY A 126 -38.28 -0.09 30.89
N GLY A 127 -38.05 -1.29 31.40
CA GLY A 127 -37.48 -2.41 30.66
C GLY A 127 -38.47 -3.23 29.83
N GLY A 128 -39.70 -2.71 29.64
CA GLY A 128 -40.80 -3.42 28.98
C GLY A 128 -41.28 -4.66 29.72
N LEU A 129 -42.13 -5.45 29.08
CA LEU A 129 -42.68 -6.66 29.67
C LEU A 129 -41.61 -7.71 30.03
N MET A 130 -40.58 -7.85 29.18
CA MET A 130 -39.49 -8.80 29.44
C MET A 130 -38.63 -8.39 30.65
N GLY A 131 -38.23 -7.13 30.72
CA GLY A 131 -37.49 -6.62 31.88
C GLY A 131 -38.26 -6.70 33.16
N THR A 132 -39.56 -6.40 33.13
CA THR A 132 -40.46 -6.50 34.32
C THR A 132 -40.65 -7.94 34.76
N ALA A 133 -40.81 -8.89 33.84
CA ALA A 133 -40.91 -10.30 34.16
C ALA A 133 -39.62 -10.85 34.80
N LEU A 134 -38.45 -10.51 34.18
CA LEU A 134 -37.14 -10.96 34.69
C LEU A 134 -36.83 -10.35 36.06
N GLY A 135 -37.04 -9.02 36.21
CA GLY A 135 -36.84 -8.31 37.47
C GLY A 135 -37.79 -8.80 38.55
N GLY A 136 -39.08 -9.09 38.22
CA GLY A 136 -40.07 -9.68 39.12
C GLY A 136 -39.70 -11.07 39.62
N LEU A 137 -39.19 -11.92 38.73
CA LEU A 137 -38.73 -13.27 39.06
C LEU A 137 -37.51 -13.22 40.01
N LEU A 138 -36.56 -12.36 39.76
CA LEU A 138 -35.40 -12.17 40.64
C LEU A 138 -35.78 -11.61 41.99
N THR A 139 -36.71 -10.65 42.03
CA THR A 139 -37.17 -10.07 43.30
C THR A 139 -38.01 -11.02 44.14
N ALA A 140 -38.83 -11.87 43.50
CA ALA A 140 -39.63 -12.87 44.20
C ALA A 140 -38.77 -13.96 44.85
N GLY A 141 -37.66 -14.35 44.22
CA GLY A 141 -36.76 -15.38 44.75
C GLY A 141 -35.73 -14.89 45.76
N LEU A 142 -35.21 -13.68 45.58
CA LEU A 142 -34.01 -13.21 46.30
C LEU A 142 -34.20 -11.89 47.06
N GLY A 143 -35.30 -11.20 46.82
CA GLY A 143 -35.51 -9.85 47.31
C GLY A 143 -34.86 -8.78 46.41
N ARG A 144 -35.28 -7.51 46.63
CA ARG A 144 -34.92 -6.40 45.71
C ARG A 144 -33.42 -6.04 45.68
N MET A 145 -32.77 -5.99 46.84
CA MET A 145 -31.36 -5.61 46.93
C MET A 145 -30.41 -6.65 46.30
N PRO A 146 -30.52 -7.96 46.62
CA PRO A 146 -29.74 -8.99 45.94
C PRO A 146 -30.02 -9.06 44.42
N ALA A 147 -31.28 -8.86 44.01
CA ALA A 147 -31.65 -8.84 42.59
C ALA A 147 -30.93 -7.71 41.82
N LEU A 148 -30.83 -6.51 42.41
CA LEU A 148 -30.09 -5.38 41.83
C LEU A 148 -28.58 -5.68 41.71
N VAL A 149 -27.98 -6.26 42.74
CA VAL A 149 -26.55 -6.64 42.72
C VAL A 149 -26.27 -7.68 41.64
N ILE A 150 -27.08 -8.75 41.57
CA ILE A 150 -26.93 -9.80 40.56
C ILE A 150 -27.10 -9.24 39.15
N THR A 151 -28.10 -8.38 38.95
CA THR A 151 -28.33 -7.74 37.66
C THR A 151 -27.15 -6.82 37.27
N GLY A 152 -26.59 -6.09 38.25
CA GLY A 152 -25.39 -5.28 38.03
C GLY A 152 -24.16 -6.12 37.67
N CYS A 153 -23.93 -7.23 38.36
CA CYS A 153 -22.85 -8.17 38.06
C CYS A 153 -22.99 -8.81 36.66
N LEU A 154 -24.22 -9.19 36.27
CA LEU A 154 -24.48 -9.72 34.94
C LEU A 154 -24.24 -8.67 33.86
N GLY A 155 -24.61 -7.40 34.10
CA GLY A 155 -24.32 -6.27 33.20
C GLY A 155 -22.83 -6.02 33.05
N ALA A 156 -22.09 -6.07 34.17
CA ALA A 156 -20.64 -5.93 34.14
C ALA A 156 -19.95 -7.09 33.37
N LEU A 157 -20.42 -8.32 33.57
CA LEU A 157 -19.92 -9.49 32.83
C LEU A 157 -20.21 -9.39 31.35
N GLY A 158 -21.43 -8.98 30.98
CA GLY A 158 -21.80 -8.76 29.59
C GLY A 158 -20.93 -7.66 28.91
N LEU A 159 -20.68 -6.57 29.63
CA LEU A 159 -19.80 -5.50 29.16
C LEU A 159 -18.34 -5.97 29.02
N TYR A 160 -17.83 -6.74 29.99
CA TYR A 160 -16.50 -7.34 29.94
C TYR A 160 -16.34 -8.24 28.70
N TRP A 161 -17.30 -9.14 28.44
CA TRP A 161 -17.25 -9.97 27.24
C TRP A 161 -17.30 -9.13 25.94
N LEU A 162 -18.16 -8.12 25.90
CA LEU A 162 -18.27 -7.25 24.76
C LEU A 162 -16.95 -6.51 24.49
N VAL A 163 -16.32 -5.95 25.51
CA VAL A 163 -15.04 -5.21 25.37
C VAL A 163 -13.88 -6.15 25.04
N ARG A 164 -13.82 -7.35 25.67
CA ARG A 164 -12.72 -8.32 25.50
C ARG A 164 -12.70 -8.98 24.12
N TYR A 165 -13.87 -9.24 23.54
CA TYR A 165 -14.02 -9.98 22.29
C TYR A 165 -14.45 -9.11 21.09
N THR A 166 -14.37 -7.79 21.22
CA THR A 166 -14.61 -6.85 20.12
C THR A 166 -13.52 -5.78 20.08
N PRO A 167 -13.30 -5.10 18.93
CA PRO A 167 -12.35 -3.99 18.84
C PRO A 167 -12.66 -2.79 19.73
N LEU A 168 -13.74 -2.83 20.53
CA LEU A 168 -14.11 -1.79 21.48
C LEU A 168 -13.07 -1.54 22.58
N ILE A 169 -12.17 -2.50 22.84
CA ILE A 169 -11.04 -2.32 23.75
C ILE A 169 -10.14 -1.13 23.33
N TYR A 170 -10.09 -0.84 22.03
CA TYR A 170 -9.32 0.31 21.48
C TYR A 170 -10.15 1.60 21.37
N ALA A 171 -11.44 1.58 21.73
CA ALA A 171 -12.32 2.75 21.65
C ALA A 171 -11.79 3.98 22.40
N PRO A 172 -11.19 3.87 23.60
CA PRO A 172 -10.60 5.03 24.29
C PRO A 172 -9.43 5.64 23.52
N VAL A 173 -8.61 4.83 22.85
CA VAL A 173 -7.46 5.29 22.05
C VAL A 173 -7.95 6.02 20.79
N TYR A 174 -8.97 5.45 20.12
CA TYR A 174 -9.58 6.12 18.96
C TYR A 174 -10.33 7.39 19.35
N ALA A 175 -11.05 7.39 20.48
CA ALA A 175 -11.71 8.58 20.99
C ALA A 175 -10.71 9.69 21.31
N ALA A 176 -9.60 9.37 21.96
CA ALA A 176 -8.54 10.33 22.27
C ALA A 176 -7.88 10.90 20.99
N ARG A 177 -7.74 10.11 19.93
CA ARG A 177 -7.22 10.57 18.62
C ARG A 177 -8.24 11.42 17.85
N LEU A 178 -9.54 11.14 17.97
CA LEU A 178 -10.60 11.85 17.26
C LEU A 178 -11.10 13.10 18.04
N ALA A 179 -10.90 13.15 19.35
CA ALA A 179 -11.35 14.26 20.19
C ALA A 179 -10.90 15.65 19.69
N PRO A 180 -9.62 15.87 19.31
CA PRO A 180 -9.20 17.17 18.80
C PRO A 180 -9.86 17.54 17.46
N ILE A 181 -10.10 16.54 16.61
CA ILE A 181 -10.78 16.73 15.31
C ILE A 181 -12.25 17.06 15.54
N ALA A 182 -12.93 16.30 16.41
CA ALA A 182 -14.32 16.55 16.77
C ALA A 182 -14.50 17.91 17.45
N TRP A 183 -13.53 18.34 18.28
CA TRP A 183 -13.51 19.68 18.90
C TRP A 183 -13.42 20.79 17.86
N ILE A 184 -12.56 20.65 16.84
CA ILE A 184 -12.42 21.63 15.75
C ILE A 184 -13.73 21.74 14.96
N TYR A 185 -14.37 20.61 14.62
CA TYR A 185 -15.65 20.60 13.92
C TYR A 185 -16.80 21.17 14.77
N MET A 186 -16.83 20.84 16.07
CA MET A 186 -17.83 21.38 16.99
C MET A 186 -17.67 22.89 17.16
N ARG A 187 -16.44 23.36 17.32
CA ARG A 187 -16.13 24.79 17.40
C ARG A 187 -16.54 25.53 16.12
N TRP A 188 -16.18 24.99 14.95
CA TRP A 188 -16.58 25.55 13.66
C TRP A 188 -18.11 25.56 13.50
N PHE A 189 -18.82 24.49 13.89
CA PHE A 189 -20.28 24.40 13.84
C PHE A 189 -20.96 25.42 14.78
N VAL A 190 -20.40 25.61 15.97
CA VAL A 190 -20.91 26.60 16.95
C VAL A 190 -20.68 28.05 16.44
N GLU A 191 -19.49 28.34 15.92
CA GLU A 191 -19.17 29.66 15.35
C GLU A 191 -20.05 29.98 14.13
N GLU A 192 -20.28 29.02 13.25
CA GLU A 192 -21.02 29.25 12.00
C GLU A 192 -22.56 29.27 12.18
N ARG A 193 -23.10 28.42 13.05
CA ARG A 193 -24.55 28.32 13.24
C ARG A 193 -25.12 29.12 14.40
N LEU A 194 -24.38 29.30 15.48
CA LEU A 194 -24.91 29.98 16.66
C LEU A 194 -24.49 31.45 16.73
N ILE A 195 -23.27 31.79 16.37
CA ILE A 195 -22.76 33.16 16.46
C ILE A 195 -23.18 33.99 15.25
N ARG A 196 -23.21 33.45 14.02
CA ARG A 196 -23.70 34.20 12.84
C ARG A 196 -25.21 34.42 12.80
N ARG A 197 -26.02 33.66 13.57
CA ARG A 197 -27.47 33.87 13.64
C ARG A 197 -27.91 34.93 14.66
N SER A 198 -27.02 35.40 15.50
CA SER A 198 -27.34 36.36 16.56
C SER A 198 -26.95 37.79 16.27
N TRP A 199 -26.46 38.12 15.07
CA TRP A 199 -26.16 39.50 14.71
C TRP A 199 -27.24 40.07 13.77
N PRO A 200 -27.95 41.14 14.17
CA PRO A 200 -28.88 41.87 13.29
C PRO A 200 -28.06 42.59 12.21
N ALA A 201 -28.57 42.55 10.98
CA ALA A 201 -28.02 43.30 9.86
C ALA A 201 -28.12 44.81 10.14
N HIS A 202 -27.01 45.43 10.48
CA HIS A 202 -26.89 46.88 10.42
C HIS A 202 -26.56 47.28 8.97
N GLU A 203 -27.53 47.94 8.33
CA GLU A 203 -27.28 48.72 7.14
C GLU A 203 -26.22 49.78 7.43
N HIS A 204 -25.05 49.64 6.82
CA HIS A 204 -24.06 50.71 6.76
C HIS A 204 -24.08 51.32 5.36
N ALA A 205 -24.45 52.57 5.31
CA ALA A 205 -24.34 53.47 4.18
C ALA A 205 -22.92 53.47 3.61
N ALA A 206 -22.85 53.40 2.29
CA ALA A 206 -21.61 53.44 1.54
C ALA A 206 -20.92 54.82 1.71
N THR A 207 -19.75 54.80 2.33
CA THR A 207 -18.74 55.86 2.16
C THR A 207 -17.72 55.41 1.13
N PRO A 208 -17.34 56.26 0.18
CA PRO A 208 -16.37 55.90 -0.85
C PRO A 208 -14.96 55.82 -0.25
N VAL A 209 -14.37 54.63 -0.27
CA VAL A 209 -12.98 54.41 0.11
C VAL A 209 -12.10 54.66 -1.12
N HIS A 210 -11.15 55.56 -0.99
CA HIS A 210 -10.08 55.85 -1.91
C HIS A 210 -9.38 54.53 -2.33
N THR A 211 -9.23 54.35 -3.63
CA THR A 211 -8.39 53.31 -4.26
C THR A 211 -6.92 53.58 -3.95
N GLY A 212 -6.41 52.94 -2.90
CA GLY A 212 -4.99 52.75 -2.69
C GLY A 212 -4.55 51.47 -3.41
N ASN A 213 -3.54 51.61 -4.25
CA ASN A 213 -2.94 50.53 -5.04
C ASN A 213 -2.49 49.34 -4.14
N PHE A 214 -3.18 48.23 -4.21
CA PHE A 214 -2.65 46.95 -3.72
C PHE A 214 -1.76 46.37 -4.81
N VAL A 215 -0.45 46.37 -4.55
CA VAL A 215 0.54 45.65 -5.37
C VAL A 215 0.40 44.16 -5.09
N SER A 216 0.04 43.40 -6.11
CA SER A 216 0.01 41.95 -6.11
C SER A 216 1.43 41.39 -6.04
N PRO A 217 1.74 40.36 -5.25
CA PRO A 217 3.09 39.78 -5.19
C PRO A 217 3.49 38.94 -6.42
N TYR A 218 2.78 39.02 -7.51
CA TYR A 218 3.01 38.22 -8.71
C TYR A 218 2.93 39.06 -10.00
N ASP A 219 3.80 40.08 -10.10
CA ASP A 219 4.12 40.67 -11.41
C ASP A 219 5.57 40.34 -11.76
N PRO A 220 5.85 39.92 -13.00
CA PRO A 220 7.21 39.60 -13.43
C PRO A 220 8.04 40.90 -13.53
N VAL A 221 9.21 40.85 -12.90
CA VAL A 221 10.20 41.95 -12.96
C VAL A 221 10.80 41.95 -14.37
N GLU A 222 10.24 42.72 -15.26
CA GLU A 222 10.93 43.25 -16.42
C GLU A 222 11.38 44.69 -16.11
N GLU A 223 12.63 44.99 -16.57
CA GLU A 223 13.31 46.31 -16.53
C GLU A 223 14.00 46.73 -15.20
N MET A 224 15.13 46.08 -14.91
CA MET A 224 16.28 46.77 -14.30
C MET A 224 17.61 46.17 -14.78
N GLU A 225 17.89 46.23 -16.05
CA GLU A 225 19.15 45.88 -16.68
C GLU A 225 19.86 47.14 -17.25
N SER A 226 20.27 48.11 -16.45
CA SER A 226 21.11 49.16 -17.00
C SER A 226 22.20 49.77 -16.14
N GLU A 227 22.37 49.37 -14.84
CA GLU A 227 23.39 50.04 -14.03
C GLU A 227 24.41 49.16 -13.27
N ILE A 228 24.50 47.84 -13.54
CA ILE A 228 25.49 46.96 -12.85
C ILE A 228 26.53 46.34 -13.81
N ALA A 229 26.77 46.89 -14.97
CA ALA A 229 27.64 46.27 -15.97
C ALA A 229 29.18 46.41 -15.80
N PRO A 230 29.80 47.35 -15.04
CA PRO A 230 31.28 47.40 -15.01
C PRO A 230 31.96 46.58 -13.90
N ALA A 231 31.27 46.24 -12.79
CA ALA A 231 31.89 45.53 -11.66
C ALA A 231 31.93 44.00 -11.83
N ALA A 232 30.96 43.43 -12.54
CA ALA A 232 30.86 41.98 -12.72
C ALA A 232 31.86 41.39 -13.73
N ARG A 233 32.41 42.21 -14.65
CA ARG A 233 33.42 41.75 -15.61
C ARG A 233 34.82 41.53 -15.00
N ARG A 234 35.19 42.21 -13.93
CA ARG A 234 36.48 41.98 -13.26
C ARG A 234 36.46 40.76 -12.33
N ALA A 235 35.34 40.43 -11.72
CA ALA A 235 35.19 39.23 -10.88
C ALA A 235 35.14 37.92 -11.71
N ARG A 236 34.66 37.99 -12.95
CA ARG A 236 34.61 36.81 -13.85
C ARG A 236 35.94 36.34 -14.41
N GLN A 237 36.95 37.22 -14.48
CA GLN A 237 38.28 36.84 -15.00
C GLN A 237 39.21 36.23 -13.93
N VAL A 238 38.96 36.44 -12.64
CA VAL A 238 39.77 35.84 -11.55
C VAL A 238 39.23 34.49 -11.08
N GLY A 239 37.92 34.21 -11.31
CA GLY A 239 37.27 32.92 -10.93
C GLY A 239 37.46 31.78 -11.96
N ALA A 240 37.88 32.09 -13.19
CA ALA A 240 37.96 31.12 -14.29
C ALA A 240 39.21 30.21 -14.29
N ARG A 241 40.10 30.34 -13.30
CA ARG A 241 41.32 29.50 -13.23
C ARG A 241 41.33 28.43 -12.14
N ARG A 242 40.20 28.17 -11.41
CA ARG A 242 40.14 27.13 -10.36
C ARG A 242 38.99 26.14 -10.42
N SER A 243 38.27 26.04 -11.54
CA SER A 243 37.25 25.00 -11.73
C SER A 243 37.55 24.09 -12.94
N ALA A 244 38.79 23.59 -13.03
CA ALA A 244 39.12 22.50 -13.93
C ALA A 244 39.18 21.18 -13.15
N ARG A 245 38.03 20.69 -12.72
CA ARG A 245 37.83 19.29 -12.35
C ARG A 245 36.37 18.90 -12.61
N PRO A 246 36.06 18.44 -13.80
CA PRO A 246 35.18 17.31 -13.93
C PRO A 246 35.56 16.44 -15.13
N HIS A 247 36.55 15.60 -15.02
CA HIS A 247 36.84 14.66 -16.12
C HIS A 247 37.03 13.22 -15.64
N SER A 248 36.99 12.89 -14.33
CA SER A 248 37.17 11.51 -13.91
C SER A 248 35.90 10.65 -14.12
N ALA A 249 34.69 11.22 -13.97
CA ALA A 249 33.45 10.48 -14.19
C ALA A 249 33.16 10.18 -15.68
N ALA A 250 33.52 11.09 -16.57
CA ALA A 250 33.30 10.92 -18.03
C ALA A 250 34.33 9.94 -18.67
N LEU A 251 35.58 9.94 -18.20
CA LEU A 251 36.59 8.97 -18.64
C LEU A 251 36.28 7.54 -18.16
N SER A 252 35.73 7.39 -16.96
CA SER A 252 35.31 6.09 -16.45
C SER A 252 34.14 5.50 -17.28
N ARG A 253 33.19 6.34 -17.72
CA ARG A 253 32.07 5.90 -18.58
C ARG A 253 32.52 5.47 -20.00
N LYS A 254 33.56 6.09 -20.54
CA LYS A 254 34.10 5.74 -21.87
C LYS A 254 34.93 4.44 -21.84
N GLN A 255 35.64 4.15 -20.74
CA GLN A 255 36.34 2.88 -20.53
C GLN A 255 35.41 1.73 -20.19
N ARG A 256 34.26 1.99 -19.53
CA ARG A 256 33.23 0.99 -19.20
C ARG A 256 32.39 0.56 -20.42
N ARG A 257 32.36 1.31 -21.51
CA ARG A 257 31.57 1.00 -22.72
C ARG A 257 31.96 -0.31 -23.41
N GLY A 258 33.14 -0.87 -23.16
CA GLY A 258 33.53 -2.18 -23.68
C GLY A 258 32.93 -3.38 -22.94
N ALA A 259 32.34 -3.17 -21.74
CA ALA A 259 31.81 -4.24 -20.89
C ALA A 259 30.26 -4.27 -20.81
N LEU A 260 29.57 -3.30 -21.44
CA LEU A 260 28.11 -3.24 -21.45
C LEU A 260 27.53 -3.69 -22.79
N PRO A 261 26.30 -4.23 -22.81
CA PRO A 261 25.62 -4.64 -24.03
C PRO A 261 25.43 -3.47 -24.99
N SER A 262 25.60 -3.74 -26.32
CA SER A 262 25.28 -2.75 -27.34
C SER A 262 23.76 -2.54 -27.43
N LEU A 263 23.33 -1.28 -27.66
CA LEU A 263 21.92 -0.96 -27.92
C LEU A 263 21.38 -1.65 -29.18
N ASP A 264 22.24 -2.16 -30.05
CA ASP A 264 21.82 -2.93 -31.23
C ASP A 264 21.19 -4.30 -30.90
N LEU A 265 21.31 -4.76 -29.65
CA LEU A 265 20.57 -5.91 -29.15
C LEU A 265 19.06 -5.64 -29.01
N LEU A 266 18.67 -4.35 -29.00
CA LEU A 266 17.29 -3.90 -28.86
C LEU A 266 16.76 -3.33 -30.19
N THR A 267 15.47 -3.51 -30.42
CA THR A 267 14.77 -3.02 -31.61
C THR A 267 14.70 -1.49 -31.62
N GLN A 268 14.90 -0.89 -32.78
CA GLN A 268 14.77 0.56 -32.94
C GLN A 268 13.35 1.03 -32.69
N ASP A 269 13.23 2.23 -32.13
CA ASP A 269 11.95 2.91 -31.94
C ASP A 269 11.46 3.49 -33.29
N ALA A 270 10.15 3.46 -33.52
CA ALA A 270 9.56 4.05 -34.72
C ALA A 270 9.71 5.59 -34.79
N GLY A 271 10.02 6.23 -33.67
CA GLY A 271 10.45 7.63 -33.56
C GLY A 271 9.36 8.69 -33.77
N VAL A 272 8.33 8.42 -34.56
CA VAL A 272 7.24 9.36 -34.87
C VAL A 272 5.92 8.79 -34.37
N TYR A 273 5.31 9.48 -33.43
CA TYR A 273 4.00 9.14 -32.86
C TYR A 273 2.93 10.08 -33.41
N GLY A 274 1.80 9.51 -33.85
CA GLY A 274 0.71 10.25 -34.49
C GLY A 274 0.95 10.53 -35.96
N GLY A 275 -0.03 10.39 -36.79
CA GLY A 275 0.03 10.58 -38.24
C GLY A 275 -1.33 10.55 -38.89
N GLY A 276 -2.40 10.54 -38.07
CA GLY A 276 -3.77 10.62 -38.55
C GLY A 276 -4.27 12.07 -38.65
N ASP A 277 -5.24 12.29 -39.56
CA ASP A 277 -5.97 13.56 -39.55
C ASP A 277 -6.81 13.63 -38.27
N VAL A 278 -6.48 14.55 -37.38
CA VAL A 278 -7.14 14.76 -36.07
C VAL A 278 -8.35 15.70 -36.16
N ARG A 279 -8.49 16.46 -37.26
CA ARG A 279 -9.57 17.46 -37.45
C ARG A 279 -10.99 16.89 -37.35
N PRO A 280 -11.29 15.69 -37.86
CA PRO A 280 -12.63 15.11 -37.68
C PRO A 280 -12.95 14.81 -36.23
N LEU A 281 -11.95 14.44 -35.42
CA LEU A 281 -12.12 14.18 -33.98
C LEU A 281 -12.33 15.48 -33.21
N GLU A 282 -11.60 16.55 -33.53
CA GLU A 282 -11.79 17.89 -32.96
C GLU A 282 -13.21 18.37 -33.14
N GLN A 283 -13.69 18.34 -34.39
CA GLN A 283 -15.07 18.77 -34.72
C GLN A 283 -16.13 17.92 -34.03
N MET A 284 -15.88 16.62 -33.92
CA MET A 284 -16.82 15.71 -33.24
C MET A 284 -16.88 15.96 -31.76
N ILE A 285 -15.74 16.23 -31.09
CA ILE A 285 -15.68 16.59 -29.66
C ILE A 285 -16.46 17.91 -29.42
N GLU A 286 -16.17 18.95 -30.20
CA GLU A 286 -16.84 20.26 -30.06
C GLU A 286 -18.35 20.14 -30.30
N ARG A 287 -18.75 19.43 -31.33
CA ARG A 287 -20.17 19.20 -31.67
C ARG A 287 -20.89 18.41 -30.59
N THR A 288 -20.33 17.28 -30.19
CA THR A 288 -20.94 16.41 -29.17
C THR A 288 -21.15 17.16 -27.87
N LEU A 289 -20.13 17.86 -27.37
CA LEU A 289 -20.27 18.64 -26.14
C LEU A 289 -21.24 19.81 -26.28
N SER A 290 -21.32 20.44 -27.46
CA SER A 290 -22.31 21.49 -27.76
C SER A 290 -23.75 20.93 -27.75
N ASP A 291 -23.98 19.73 -28.31
CA ASP A 291 -25.29 19.07 -28.33
C ASP A 291 -25.80 18.79 -26.88
N PHE A 292 -24.89 18.57 -25.93
CA PHE A 292 -25.20 18.45 -24.49
C PHE A 292 -25.23 19.80 -23.73
N ASN A 293 -25.29 20.94 -24.41
CA ASN A 293 -25.22 22.28 -23.81
C ASN A 293 -23.93 22.54 -22.99
N VAL A 294 -22.82 22.02 -23.47
CA VAL A 294 -21.47 22.19 -22.91
C VAL A 294 -20.52 22.70 -24.00
N PRO A 295 -20.74 23.92 -24.55
CA PRO A 295 -19.89 24.41 -25.64
C PRO A 295 -18.44 24.58 -25.18
N VAL A 296 -17.51 24.00 -25.97
CA VAL A 296 -16.08 24.08 -25.79
C VAL A 296 -15.40 24.44 -27.10
N ARG A 297 -14.12 24.83 -27.01
CA ARG A 297 -13.23 24.98 -28.18
C ARG A 297 -12.00 24.13 -27.97
N VAL A 298 -11.58 23.38 -28.96
CA VAL A 298 -10.27 22.73 -28.98
C VAL A 298 -9.20 23.78 -29.24
N VAL A 299 -8.28 23.91 -28.28
CA VAL A 299 -7.19 24.94 -28.34
C VAL A 299 -5.82 24.30 -28.48
N HIS A 300 -5.72 22.99 -28.25
CA HIS A 300 -4.45 22.28 -28.29
C HIS A 300 -4.67 20.81 -28.62
N VAL A 301 -3.74 20.22 -29.41
CA VAL A 301 -3.77 18.78 -29.73
C VAL A 301 -2.37 18.22 -29.61
N GLU A 302 -2.21 17.19 -28.81
CA GLU A 302 -0.97 16.43 -28.65
C GLU A 302 -1.23 14.96 -29.00
N SER A 303 -0.47 14.39 -29.92
CA SER A 303 -0.60 13.00 -30.33
C SER A 303 0.54 12.16 -29.74
N GLY A 304 0.17 11.25 -28.84
CA GLY A 304 1.08 10.28 -28.25
C GLY A 304 1.01 8.89 -28.90
N PRO A 305 1.72 7.91 -28.34
CA PRO A 305 1.78 6.56 -28.92
C PRO A 305 0.45 5.79 -28.87
N THR A 306 -0.39 6.04 -27.88
CA THR A 306 -1.61 5.27 -27.61
C THR A 306 -2.86 6.13 -27.62
N VAL A 307 -2.74 7.38 -27.22
CA VAL A 307 -3.85 8.34 -27.14
C VAL A 307 -3.46 9.66 -27.78
N THR A 308 -4.46 10.39 -28.29
CA THR A 308 -4.34 11.79 -28.65
C THR A 308 -5.06 12.62 -27.62
N GLN A 309 -4.38 13.60 -27.03
CA GLN A 309 -4.96 14.53 -26.05
C GLN A 309 -5.45 15.80 -26.74
N PHE A 310 -6.74 16.09 -26.58
CA PHE A 310 -7.37 17.32 -27.05
C PHE A 310 -7.55 18.25 -25.85
N GLY A 311 -6.85 19.39 -25.86
CA GLY A 311 -7.01 20.45 -24.88
C GLY A 311 -8.22 21.32 -25.22
N VAL A 312 -9.26 21.29 -24.38
CA VAL A 312 -10.49 22.06 -24.62
C VAL A 312 -10.66 23.18 -23.62
N GLU A 313 -11.04 24.35 -24.11
CA GLU A 313 -11.41 25.50 -23.30
C GLU A 313 -12.95 25.60 -23.17
N PRO A 314 -13.50 25.65 -21.93
CA PRO A 314 -14.92 25.84 -21.73
C PRO A 314 -15.38 27.22 -22.17
N LEU A 315 -16.38 27.30 -23.04
CA LEU A 315 -17.00 28.54 -23.51
C LEU A 315 -18.13 28.99 -22.59
N PHE A 316 -18.83 30.06 -23.02
CA PHE A 316 -19.97 30.61 -22.28
C PHE A 316 -21.28 30.09 -22.86
N LEU A 317 -22.22 29.76 -21.98
CA LEU A 317 -23.61 29.54 -22.31
C LEU A 317 -24.29 30.92 -22.38
N GLU A 318 -24.91 31.18 -23.51
CA GLU A 318 -25.72 32.39 -23.72
C GLU A 318 -27.18 32.03 -23.39
N SER A 319 -27.73 32.60 -22.31
CA SER A 319 -29.14 32.58 -21.99
C SER A 319 -29.66 34.03 -21.97
N PRO A 320 -30.93 34.29 -22.28
CA PRO A 320 -31.45 35.64 -22.28
C PRO A 320 -31.17 36.36 -20.94
N GLY A 321 -30.28 37.36 -20.98
CA GLY A 321 -29.89 38.17 -19.81
C GLY A 321 -28.79 37.62 -18.91
N GLN A 322 -28.23 36.43 -19.18
CA GLN A 322 -27.12 35.85 -18.38
C GLN A 322 -26.08 35.14 -19.25
N ARG A 323 -24.83 35.56 -19.10
CA ARG A 323 -23.67 34.87 -19.69
C ARG A 323 -22.99 34.04 -18.62
N ARG A 324 -23.07 32.71 -18.70
CA ARG A 324 -22.52 31.79 -17.69
C ARG A 324 -21.44 30.87 -18.29
N LYS A 325 -20.25 30.85 -17.68
CA LYS A 325 -19.19 29.95 -18.12
C LYS A 325 -19.53 28.47 -17.81
N VAL A 326 -19.26 27.56 -18.74
CA VAL A 326 -19.42 26.12 -18.54
C VAL A 326 -18.53 25.64 -17.38
N ARG A 327 -19.09 24.85 -16.46
CA ARG A 327 -18.34 24.26 -15.37
C ARG A 327 -17.58 23.03 -15.84
N VAL A 328 -16.32 22.88 -15.41
CA VAL A 328 -15.43 21.75 -15.76
C VAL A 328 -16.06 20.40 -15.45
N ASN A 329 -16.73 20.25 -14.30
CA ASN A 329 -17.37 18.99 -13.91
C ASN A 329 -18.45 18.51 -14.90
N ARG A 330 -19.07 19.42 -15.68
CA ARG A 330 -20.00 19.03 -16.74
C ARG A 330 -19.30 18.36 -17.92
N ILE A 331 -18.07 18.79 -18.24
CA ILE A 331 -17.26 18.14 -19.27
C ILE A 331 -16.87 16.74 -18.78
N VAL A 332 -16.42 16.64 -17.52
CA VAL A 332 -15.98 15.37 -16.93
C VAL A 332 -17.10 14.34 -16.90
N SER A 333 -18.34 14.76 -16.62
CA SER A 333 -19.49 13.84 -16.56
C SER A 333 -19.92 13.27 -17.94
N LEU A 334 -19.49 13.88 -19.04
CA LEU A 334 -19.82 13.45 -20.41
C LEU A 334 -18.74 12.56 -21.05
N ALA A 335 -17.85 11.97 -20.24
CA ALA A 335 -16.78 11.10 -20.74
C ALA A 335 -17.31 9.87 -21.50
N ASP A 336 -18.39 9.27 -21.01
CA ASP A 336 -18.97 8.07 -21.60
C ASP A 336 -19.79 8.43 -22.87
N ASP A 337 -20.47 9.59 -22.90
CA ASP A 337 -21.16 10.09 -24.09
C ASP A 337 -20.16 10.44 -25.20
N LEU A 338 -19.02 11.05 -24.84
CA LEU A 338 -17.93 11.28 -25.77
C LEU A 338 -17.32 9.96 -26.29
N ALA A 339 -17.16 8.97 -25.43
CA ALA A 339 -16.65 7.66 -25.86
C ALA A 339 -17.58 7.02 -26.89
N LEU A 340 -18.90 7.11 -26.69
CA LEU A 340 -19.90 6.63 -27.64
C LEU A 340 -19.82 7.39 -28.96
N ALA A 341 -19.83 8.72 -28.94
CA ALA A 341 -19.79 9.57 -30.14
C ALA A 341 -18.53 9.35 -30.98
N LEU A 342 -17.37 9.17 -30.31
CA LEU A 342 -16.06 8.95 -30.93
C LEU A 342 -15.81 7.49 -31.32
N ALA A 343 -16.78 6.58 -31.05
CA ALA A 343 -16.63 5.14 -31.20
C ALA A 343 -15.33 4.60 -30.53
N ALA A 344 -15.00 5.17 -29.35
CA ALA A 344 -13.82 4.84 -28.57
C ALA A 344 -14.18 3.86 -27.45
N LYS A 345 -13.25 2.96 -27.08
CA LYS A 345 -13.44 2.01 -25.97
C LYS A 345 -13.66 2.73 -24.63
N SER A 346 -12.95 3.81 -24.42
CA SER A 346 -13.06 4.69 -23.25
C SER A 346 -12.41 6.04 -23.56
N VAL A 347 -12.90 7.10 -22.95
CA VAL A 347 -12.31 8.44 -22.99
C VAL A 347 -11.97 8.83 -21.57
N ARG A 348 -10.74 9.33 -21.36
CA ARG A 348 -10.33 9.89 -20.06
C ARG A 348 -10.30 11.40 -20.17
N ILE A 349 -10.85 12.06 -19.14
CA ILE A 349 -10.83 13.52 -19.06
C ILE A 349 -9.96 13.93 -17.89
N GLU A 350 -8.91 14.71 -18.17
CA GLU A 350 -8.02 15.29 -17.18
C GLU A 350 -8.35 16.76 -16.97
N ALA A 351 -8.74 17.12 -15.76
CA ALA A 351 -9.26 18.44 -15.49
C ALA A 351 -8.76 19.03 -14.16
N PRO A 352 -7.87 20.03 -14.21
CA PRO A 352 -7.16 20.58 -15.37
C PRO A 352 -5.94 19.74 -15.75
N VAL A 353 -5.43 19.92 -16.97
CA VAL A 353 -4.11 19.41 -17.36
C VAL A 353 -3.03 20.17 -16.56
N PRO A 354 -2.04 19.48 -15.96
CA PRO A 354 -1.00 20.12 -15.16
C PRO A 354 -0.24 21.22 -15.93
N GLY A 355 -0.19 22.42 -15.35
CA GLY A 355 0.49 23.57 -15.93
C GLY A 355 -0.17 24.17 -17.19
N ARG A 356 -1.39 23.77 -17.53
CA ARG A 356 -2.12 24.24 -18.71
C ARG A 356 -3.51 24.77 -18.32
N PRO A 357 -4.00 25.85 -18.94
CA PRO A 357 -5.30 26.46 -18.63
C PRO A 357 -6.48 25.81 -19.37
N TYR A 358 -6.40 24.50 -19.70
CA TYR A 358 -7.44 23.75 -20.41
C TYR A 358 -7.73 22.39 -19.81
N VAL A 359 -8.85 21.81 -20.21
CA VAL A 359 -9.24 20.43 -19.88
C VAL A 359 -8.75 19.50 -20.97
N GLY A 360 -8.02 18.44 -20.62
CA GLY A 360 -7.54 17.42 -21.55
C GLY A 360 -8.54 16.30 -21.76
N ILE A 361 -8.91 16.03 -23.01
CA ILE A 361 -9.73 14.90 -23.43
C ILE A 361 -8.82 13.92 -24.15
N GLU A 362 -8.54 12.77 -23.55
CA GLU A 362 -7.67 11.74 -24.08
C GLU A 362 -8.49 10.71 -24.86
N VAL A 363 -8.31 10.71 -26.17
CA VAL A 363 -9.02 9.81 -27.10
C VAL A 363 -8.04 8.74 -27.59
N PRO A 364 -8.40 7.44 -27.51
CA PRO A 364 -7.57 6.35 -28.02
C PRO A 364 -7.27 6.46 -29.50
N ASN A 365 -6.02 6.27 -29.89
CA ASN A 365 -5.61 6.22 -31.28
C ASN A 365 -6.18 4.97 -31.97
N ARG A 366 -6.65 5.10 -33.19
CA ARG A 366 -7.11 3.95 -33.99
C ARG A 366 -5.99 2.93 -34.22
N LYS A 367 -4.75 3.39 -34.39
CA LYS A 367 -3.56 2.56 -34.52
C LYS A 367 -2.62 2.89 -33.36
N LYS A 368 -2.50 1.97 -32.43
CA LYS A 368 -1.56 2.07 -31.30
C LYS A 368 -0.15 1.79 -31.79
N MET A 369 0.82 2.56 -31.31
CA MET A 369 2.23 2.37 -31.61
C MET A 369 2.94 1.79 -30.39
N ARG A 370 3.85 0.84 -30.62
CA ARG A 370 4.71 0.28 -29.56
C ARG A 370 5.82 1.27 -29.24
N VAL A 371 6.12 1.43 -27.96
CA VAL A 371 7.24 2.22 -27.47
C VAL A 371 8.40 1.27 -27.25
N ALA A 372 9.41 1.29 -28.11
CA ALA A 372 10.58 0.44 -27.96
C ALA A 372 11.47 0.93 -26.80
N LEU A 373 12.01 0.00 -26.01
CA LEU A 373 12.90 0.29 -24.88
C LEU A 373 14.13 1.09 -25.35
N ARG A 374 14.71 0.75 -26.51
CA ARG A 374 15.87 1.43 -27.08
C ARG A 374 15.64 2.93 -27.25
N GLY A 375 14.46 3.35 -27.71
CA GLY A 375 14.16 4.77 -27.93
C GLY A 375 14.11 5.60 -26.66
N ILE A 376 13.85 4.98 -25.50
CA ILE A 376 13.95 5.65 -24.21
C ILE A 376 15.40 5.68 -23.72
N LEU A 377 16.15 4.59 -23.88
CA LEU A 377 17.57 4.51 -23.48
C LEU A 377 18.44 5.51 -24.26
N GLU A 378 18.14 5.74 -25.54
CA GLU A 378 18.84 6.73 -26.40
C GLU A 378 18.37 8.18 -26.14
N SER A 379 17.27 8.35 -25.41
CA SER A 379 16.67 9.69 -25.25
C SER A 379 17.52 10.64 -24.40
N PRO A 380 17.39 11.97 -24.64
CA PRO A 380 18.04 12.98 -23.81
C PRO A 380 17.58 12.91 -22.33
N ALA A 381 16.38 12.38 -22.03
CA ALA A 381 15.89 12.22 -20.67
C ALA A 381 16.77 11.26 -19.87
N MET A 382 17.24 10.16 -20.49
CA MET A 382 18.15 9.20 -19.89
C MET A 382 19.56 9.78 -19.69
N SER A 383 20.00 10.67 -20.59
CA SER A 383 21.36 11.28 -20.56
C SER A 383 21.46 12.48 -19.62
N ARG A 384 20.38 13.25 -19.46
CA ARG A 384 20.37 14.50 -18.68
C ARG A 384 20.24 14.28 -17.19
N GLN A 385 19.57 13.23 -16.77
CA GLN A 385 19.47 12.88 -15.38
C GLN A 385 20.75 12.16 -14.96
N ASN A 386 21.55 12.77 -14.08
CA ASN A 386 22.73 12.12 -13.47
C ASN A 386 22.32 11.06 -12.43
N GLY A 387 21.21 10.38 -12.63
CA GLY A 387 20.71 9.33 -11.78
C GLY A 387 21.63 8.10 -11.79
N ARG A 388 21.73 7.43 -10.67
CA ARG A 388 22.61 6.25 -10.52
C ARG A 388 21.92 4.95 -10.88
N LEU A 389 20.59 4.87 -10.73
CA LEU A 389 19.76 3.71 -11.09
C LEU A 389 18.55 4.16 -11.91
N GLN A 390 18.82 4.63 -13.13
CA GLN A 390 17.76 5.09 -14.02
C GLN A 390 17.07 3.91 -14.69
N ILE A 391 15.74 3.88 -14.59
CA ILE A 391 14.88 2.93 -15.28
C ILE A 391 14.05 3.61 -16.35
N ALA A 392 13.92 2.96 -17.50
CA ALA A 392 13.06 3.40 -18.58
C ALA A 392 11.61 2.97 -18.30
N LEU A 393 10.69 3.93 -18.18
CA LEU A 393 9.28 3.63 -17.96
C LEU A 393 8.48 3.60 -19.25
N GLY A 394 8.64 4.60 -20.13
CA GLY A 394 7.87 4.70 -21.36
C GLY A 394 7.78 6.11 -21.91
N ARG A 395 6.65 6.43 -22.53
CA ARG A 395 6.34 7.77 -23.05
C ARG A 395 5.01 8.27 -22.49
N ASP A 396 4.93 9.56 -22.28
CA ASP A 396 3.69 10.22 -21.86
C ASP A 396 2.69 10.41 -23.02
N THR A 397 1.58 11.08 -22.76
CA THR A 397 0.54 11.36 -23.75
C THR A 397 0.99 12.32 -24.86
N SER A 398 2.10 13.03 -24.67
CA SER A 398 2.74 13.87 -25.70
C SER A 398 3.81 13.13 -26.51
N GLY A 399 4.12 11.88 -26.16
CA GLY A 399 5.22 11.12 -26.75
C GLY A 399 6.58 11.40 -26.14
N SER A 400 6.66 12.24 -25.10
CA SER A 400 7.90 12.55 -24.39
C SER A 400 8.40 11.35 -23.58
N PRO A 401 9.72 11.06 -23.58
CA PRO A 401 10.28 9.94 -22.84
C PRO A 401 10.25 10.19 -21.34
N VAL A 402 9.82 9.18 -20.58
CA VAL A 402 9.73 9.20 -19.11
C VAL A 402 10.67 8.17 -18.52
N VAL A 403 11.57 8.64 -17.66
CA VAL A 403 12.54 7.84 -16.91
C VAL A 403 12.38 8.12 -15.42
N MET A 404 12.77 7.17 -14.59
CA MET A 404 12.76 7.29 -13.13
C MET A 404 14.10 6.83 -12.56
N ASP A 405 14.58 7.48 -11.51
CA ASP A 405 15.76 7.04 -10.76
C ASP A 405 15.32 6.36 -9.46
N LEU A 406 15.60 5.07 -9.32
CA LEU A 406 15.28 4.29 -8.13
C LEU A 406 16.01 4.80 -6.88
N THR A 407 17.11 5.53 -7.00
CA THR A 407 17.77 6.13 -5.83
C THR A 407 16.96 7.30 -5.24
N GLN A 408 16.14 7.95 -6.05
CA GLN A 408 15.24 9.04 -5.64
C GLN A 408 13.86 8.52 -5.24
N ALA A 409 13.34 7.53 -5.99
CA ALA A 409 12.11 6.82 -5.70
C ALA A 409 12.44 5.37 -5.34
N PRO A 410 12.86 5.11 -4.11
CA PRO A 410 13.62 3.90 -3.75
C PRO A 410 12.85 2.60 -3.90
N HIS A 411 11.53 2.66 -3.82
CA HIS A 411 10.66 1.49 -3.86
C HIS A 411 9.49 1.75 -4.79
N LEU A 412 9.17 0.77 -5.63
CA LEU A 412 8.16 0.86 -6.67
C LEU A 412 7.16 -0.27 -6.52
N LEU A 413 5.88 0.08 -6.45
CA LEU A 413 4.78 -0.86 -6.50
C LEU A 413 4.16 -0.85 -7.91
N ILE A 414 3.98 -2.02 -8.51
CA ILE A 414 3.41 -2.20 -9.84
C ILE A 414 2.21 -3.14 -9.74
N ALA A 415 1.02 -2.68 -10.14
CA ALA A 415 -0.16 -3.53 -10.09
C ALA A 415 -1.00 -3.42 -11.36
N GLY A 416 -1.74 -4.48 -11.68
CA GLY A 416 -2.65 -4.51 -12.84
C GLY A 416 -3.14 -5.90 -13.18
N ALA A 417 -4.25 -6.00 -13.89
CA ALA A 417 -4.84 -7.27 -14.30
C ALA A 417 -3.92 -8.06 -15.25
N THR A 418 -4.13 -9.36 -15.35
CA THR A 418 -3.41 -10.23 -16.29
C THR A 418 -3.56 -9.72 -17.73
N GLY A 419 -2.45 -9.68 -18.47
CA GLY A 419 -2.42 -9.17 -19.84
C GLY A 419 -2.47 -7.64 -19.97
N SER A 420 -2.44 -6.88 -18.86
CA SER A 420 -2.43 -5.41 -18.88
C SER A 420 -1.10 -4.81 -19.31
N GLY A 421 0.01 -5.55 -19.18
CA GLY A 421 1.37 -5.12 -19.50
C GLY A 421 2.34 -5.08 -18.31
N LYS A 422 1.92 -5.56 -17.12
CA LYS A 422 2.70 -5.60 -15.87
C LYS A 422 4.06 -6.31 -16.07
N SER A 423 4.05 -7.56 -16.51
CA SER A 423 5.26 -8.37 -16.68
C SER A 423 6.20 -7.78 -17.75
N VAL A 424 5.64 -7.28 -18.86
CA VAL A 424 6.44 -6.59 -19.89
C VAL A 424 7.15 -5.37 -19.31
N SER A 425 6.49 -4.60 -18.44
CA SER A 425 7.09 -3.45 -17.77
C SER A 425 8.20 -3.85 -16.80
N ILE A 426 8.02 -4.91 -16.01
CA ILE A 426 9.04 -5.46 -15.11
C ILE A 426 10.27 -5.87 -15.93
N ASN A 427 10.06 -6.62 -17.00
CA ASN A 427 11.11 -7.04 -17.92
C ASN A 427 11.83 -5.85 -18.59
N ALA A 428 11.09 -4.79 -18.95
CA ALA A 428 11.66 -3.56 -19.49
C ALA A 428 12.53 -2.84 -18.44
N ILE A 429 12.11 -2.80 -17.17
CA ILE A 429 12.89 -2.21 -16.07
C ILE A 429 14.18 -3.01 -15.84
N ILE A 430 14.10 -4.34 -15.72
CA ILE A 430 15.26 -5.21 -15.52
C ILE A 430 16.23 -5.05 -16.70
N THR A 431 15.73 -5.15 -17.95
CA THR A 431 16.54 -5.02 -19.14
C THR A 431 17.18 -3.62 -19.23
N SER A 432 16.44 -2.56 -18.86
CA SER A 432 16.97 -1.19 -18.78
C SER A 432 18.19 -1.09 -17.86
N LEU A 433 18.14 -1.75 -16.68
CA LEU A 433 19.26 -1.77 -15.75
C LEU A 433 20.42 -2.64 -16.26
N LEU A 434 20.15 -3.80 -16.86
CA LEU A 434 21.16 -4.68 -17.45
C LEU A 434 21.91 -4.03 -18.63
N MET A 435 21.24 -3.12 -19.38
CA MET A 435 21.86 -2.37 -20.47
C MET A 435 22.80 -1.26 -20.00
N GLN A 436 22.70 -0.84 -18.74
CA GLN A 436 23.39 0.35 -18.23
C GLN A 436 24.44 0.05 -17.15
N HIS A 437 24.35 -1.09 -16.49
CA HIS A 437 25.15 -1.42 -15.32
C HIS A 437 25.83 -2.78 -15.42
N SER A 438 27.01 -2.87 -14.86
CA SER A 438 27.77 -4.12 -14.69
C SER A 438 27.34 -4.83 -13.40
N PRO A 439 27.67 -6.16 -13.21
CA PRO A 439 27.38 -6.89 -12.00
C PRO A 439 28.00 -6.30 -10.73
N ASN A 440 29.08 -5.54 -10.86
CA ASN A 440 29.74 -4.83 -9.76
C ASN A 440 29.00 -3.54 -9.35
N GLU A 441 28.06 -3.07 -10.16
CA GLU A 441 27.29 -1.86 -9.91
C GLU A 441 25.86 -2.17 -9.48
N VAL A 442 25.23 -3.21 -10.04
CA VAL A 442 23.88 -3.63 -9.74
C VAL A 442 23.79 -5.15 -9.63
N GLN A 443 23.15 -5.60 -8.58
CA GLN A 443 22.81 -7.00 -8.36
C GLN A 443 21.30 -7.15 -8.15
N PHE A 444 20.77 -8.31 -8.48
CA PHE A 444 19.35 -8.63 -8.34
C PHE A 444 19.12 -9.78 -7.39
N VAL A 445 18.04 -9.69 -6.62
CA VAL A 445 17.33 -10.79 -6.00
C VAL A 445 15.96 -10.85 -6.67
N MET A 446 15.63 -11.97 -7.29
CA MET A 446 14.38 -12.11 -8.06
C MET A 446 13.52 -13.22 -7.48
N VAL A 447 12.24 -12.91 -7.28
CA VAL A 447 11.22 -13.80 -6.70
C VAL A 447 10.08 -13.97 -7.70
N ASP A 448 9.84 -15.20 -8.13
CA ASP A 448 8.76 -15.57 -9.05
C ASP A 448 8.17 -16.93 -8.61
N PRO A 449 7.17 -16.92 -7.71
CA PRO A 449 6.55 -18.15 -7.22
C PRO A 449 5.85 -18.97 -8.32
N LYS A 450 5.46 -18.33 -9.43
CA LYS A 450 4.78 -18.97 -10.56
C LYS A 450 5.71 -19.61 -11.58
N MET A 451 7.02 -19.32 -11.53
CA MET A 451 8.03 -19.78 -12.49
C MET A 451 7.75 -19.43 -13.97
N VAL A 452 7.15 -18.28 -14.23
CA VAL A 452 6.70 -17.92 -15.60
C VAL A 452 7.52 -16.79 -16.20
N GLU A 453 7.76 -15.70 -15.45
CA GLU A 453 8.22 -14.43 -16.02
C GLU A 453 9.73 -14.21 -15.85
N LEU A 454 10.30 -14.57 -14.69
CA LEU A 454 11.67 -14.26 -14.34
C LEU A 454 12.72 -15.38 -14.53
N PRO A 455 12.37 -16.69 -14.64
CA PRO A 455 13.38 -17.74 -14.75
C PRO A 455 14.32 -17.60 -15.95
N GLY A 456 13.90 -16.87 -16.99
CA GLY A 456 14.73 -16.52 -18.14
C GLY A 456 16.05 -15.82 -17.78
N TYR A 457 16.11 -15.11 -16.65
CA TYR A 457 17.30 -14.41 -16.16
C TYR A 457 18.30 -15.29 -15.40
N ASN A 458 17.99 -16.55 -15.10
CA ASN A 458 18.92 -17.43 -14.41
C ASN A 458 20.25 -17.52 -15.16
N GLY A 459 21.37 -17.45 -14.42
CA GLY A 459 22.72 -17.56 -14.94
C GLY A 459 23.35 -16.25 -15.44
N ILE A 460 22.70 -15.10 -15.29
CA ILE A 460 23.37 -13.81 -15.47
C ILE A 460 24.21 -13.47 -14.22
N PRO A 461 25.40 -12.85 -14.39
CA PRO A 461 26.27 -12.56 -13.24
C PRO A 461 25.73 -11.45 -12.30
N HIS A 462 24.68 -10.77 -12.67
CA HIS A 462 23.98 -9.81 -11.82
C HIS A 462 23.06 -10.47 -10.80
N LEU A 463 22.62 -11.71 -11.03
CA LEU A 463 21.65 -12.38 -10.18
C LEU A 463 22.35 -13.05 -9.00
N ILE A 464 21.95 -12.71 -7.78
CA ILE A 464 22.41 -13.38 -6.56
C ILE A 464 21.68 -14.71 -6.45
N GLY A 465 22.41 -15.80 -6.69
CA GLY A 465 21.83 -17.15 -6.71
C GLY A 465 20.99 -17.42 -7.97
N LYS A 466 19.81 -17.97 -7.77
CA LYS A 466 18.81 -18.22 -8.82
C LYS A 466 17.52 -17.46 -8.51
N VAL A 467 16.62 -17.36 -9.49
CA VAL A 467 15.25 -16.86 -9.24
C VAL A 467 14.60 -17.75 -8.19
N ILE A 468 14.11 -17.12 -7.15
CA ILE A 468 13.51 -17.78 -5.98
C ILE A 468 12.06 -18.12 -6.30
N THR A 469 11.70 -19.37 -6.06
CA THR A 469 10.37 -19.92 -6.37
C THR A 469 9.69 -20.51 -5.14
N ASP A 470 10.46 -20.77 -4.09
CA ASP A 470 10.03 -21.39 -2.86
C ASP A 470 9.93 -20.36 -1.74
N MET A 471 8.90 -20.50 -0.90
CA MET A 471 8.57 -19.53 0.14
C MET A 471 9.63 -19.44 1.24
N ASP A 472 10.17 -20.59 1.68
CA ASP A 472 11.22 -20.61 2.70
C ASP A 472 12.48 -19.87 2.22
N GLN A 473 12.82 -20.01 0.93
CA GLN A 473 13.90 -19.24 0.34
C GLN A 473 13.58 -17.74 0.21
N VAL A 474 12.31 -17.37 0.03
CA VAL A 474 11.90 -15.95 0.03
C VAL A 474 12.15 -15.33 1.40
N MET A 475 11.71 -16.01 2.47
CA MET A 475 11.91 -15.53 3.84
C MET A 475 13.40 -15.42 4.17
N GLY A 476 14.20 -16.44 3.78
CA GLY A 476 15.65 -16.40 3.91
C GLY A 476 16.28 -15.22 3.17
N ALA A 477 15.83 -14.94 1.94
CA ALA A 477 16.34 -13.82 1.14
C ALA A 477 15.97 -12.46 1.73
N LEU A 478 14.75 -12.29 2.23
CA LEU A 478 14.32 -11.05 2.91
C LEU A 478 15.15 -10.83 4.18
N THR A 479 15.34 -11.86 4.99
CA THR A 479 16.19 -11.82 6.19
C THR A 479 17.65 -11.49 5.83
N TRP A 480 18.20 -12.11 4.78
CA TRP A 480 19.53 -11.78 4.30
C TRP A 480 19.65 -10.31 3.84
N LEU A 481 18.65 -9.78 3.15
CA LEU A 481 18.64 -8.37 2.75
C LEU A 481 18.62 -7.42 3.96
N MET A 482 17.95 -7.78 5.05
CA MET A 482 18.00 -7.02 6.30
C MET A 482 19.40 -7.05 6.92
N LEU A 483 20.03 -8.22 6.99
CA LEU A 483 21.42 -8.35 7.46
C LEU A 483 22.39 -7.54 6.59
N GLN A 484 22.24 -7.60 5.26
CA GLN A 484 23.04 -6.77 4.35
C GLN A 484 22.82 -5.26 4.59
N MET A 485 21.60 -4.85 4.88
CA MET A 485 21.29 -3.47 5.20
C MET A 485 22.03 -3.03 6.48
N ASP A 486 21.99 -3.82 7.54
CA ASP A 486 22.63 -3.52 8.82
C ASP A 486 24.16 -3.53 8.71
N ASP A 487 24.74 -4.49 7.95
CA ASP A 487 26.16 -4.54 7.65
C ASP A 487 26.64 -3.30 6.90
N ARG A 488 25.87 -2.85 5.90
CA ARG A 488 26.17 -1.62 5.16
C ARG A 488 26.11 -0.39 6.05
N TYR A 489 25.16 -0.30 6.97
CA TYR A 489 25.10 0.79 7.94
C TYR A 489 26.34 0.80 8.87
N ARG A 490 26.83 -0.38 9.32
CA ARG A 490 28.07 -0.48 10.07
C ARG A 490 29.28 0.03 9.28
N LEU A 491 29.42 -0.46 8.03
CA LEU A 491 30.49 -0.01 7.12
C LEU A 491 30.44 1.51 6.86
N PHE A 492 29.26 2.09 6.70
CA PHE A 492 29.12 3.54 6.48
C PHE A 492 29.50 4.34 7.72
N ARG A 493 29.17 3.85 8.91
CA ARG A 493 29.58 4.47 10.18
C ARG A 493 31.10 4.45 10.33
N GLU A 494 31.75 3.33 10.08
CA GLU A 494 33.20 3.18 10.14
C GLU A 494 33.92 4.05 9.11
N ALA A 495 33.34 4.16 7.90
CA ALA A 495 33.89 4.98 6.83
C ALA A 495 33.58 6.48 6.98
N GLY A 496 32.71 6.89 7.93
CA GLY A 496 32.31 8.27 8.14
C GLY A 496 31.41 8.82 7.01
N VAL A 497 30.64 7.96 6.34
CA VAL A 497 29.75 8.35 5.24
C VAL A 497 28.30 8.05 5.58
N ARG A 498 27.35 8.68 4.87
CA ARG A 498 25.90 8.58 5.19
C ARG A 498 25.14 7.59 4.33
N ASN A 499 25.68 7.21 3.19
CA ASN A 499 24.98 6.37 2.23
C ASN A 499 25.95 5.66 1.26
N ILE A 500 25.43 4.72 0.49
CA ILE A 500 26.18 3.94 -0.52
C ILE A 500 26.89 4.83 -1.53
N ALA A 501 26.29 5.96 -1.88
CA ALA A 501 26.87 6.88 -2.85
C ALA A 501 28.19 7.48 -2.36
N GLY A 502 28.17 8.00 -1.12
CA GLY A 502 29.38 8.52 -0.47
C GLY A 502 30.42 7.42 -0.21
N TYR A 503 29.97 6.21 0.15
CA TYR A 503 30.88 5.07 0.32
C TYR A 503 31.59 4.69 -0.99
N ASN A 504 30.84 4.58 -2.09
CA ASN A 504 31.41 4.24 -3.39
C ASN A 504 32.30 5.35 -3.97
N GLU A 505 32.02 6.62 -3.67
CA GLU A 505 32.91 7.74 -3.98
C GLU A 505 34.22 7.66 -3.20
N LEU A 506 34.15 7.34 -1.92
CA LEU A 506 35.32 7.13 -1.08
C LEU A 506 36.16 5.94 -1.56
N ALA A 507 35.50 4.83 -1.92
CA ALA A 507 36.16 3.66 -2.47
C ALA A 507 36.88 3.97 -3.79
N ALA A 508 36.25 4.75 -4.68
CA ALA A 508 36.87 5.19 -5.95
C ALA A 508 38.07 6.11 -5.74
N GLN A 509 38.02 6.98 -4.72
CA GLN A 509 39.15 7.89 -4.38
C GLN A 509 40.32 7.14 -3.76
N ARG A 510 40.07 6.10 -2.97
CA ARG A 510 41.11 5.32 -2.27
C ARG A 510 41.61 4.10 -3.04
N SER A 511 41.25 3.94 -4.32
CA SER A 511 41.51 2.75 -5.14
C SER A 511 43.00 2.37 -5.33
N GLN A 512 43.93 3.14 -4.81
CA GLN A 512 45.37 2.85 -4.85
C GLN A 512 45.87 2.37 -3.48
N GLY A 513 45.81 1.06 -3.21
CA GLY A 513 46.39 0.44 -2.02
C GLY A 513 45.79 -0.93 -1.70
N ARG A 514 46.57 -1.82 -1.05
CA ARG A 514 46.13 -3.17 -0.63
C ARG A 514 44.93 -3.17 0.37
N SER A 515 44.63 -2.03 0.97
CA SER A 515 43.56 -1.85 1.98
C SER A 515 42.42 -0.92 1.46
N ALA A 516 42.28 -0.73 0.14
CA ALA A 516 41.24 0.10 -0.43
C ALA A 516 39.85 -0.56 -0.26
N PRO A 517 38.83 0.17 0.21
CA PRO A 517 37.48 -0.36 0.32
C PRO A 517 36.97 -0.68 -1.09
N LYS A 518 36.32 -1.86 -1.25
CA LYS A 518 35.66 -2.22 -2.52
C LYS A 518 34.34 -1.45 -2.63
N PRO A 519 33.99 -0.94 -3.83
CA PRO A 519 32.67 -0.35 -4.04
C PRO A 519 31.59 -1.42 -3.83
N LEU A 520 30.46 -1.01 -3.26
CA LEU A 520 29.30 -1.85 -3.03
C LEU A 520 28.33 -1.77 -4.20
N PRO A 521 27.80 -2.88 -4.71
CA PRO A 521 26.73 -2.86 -5.70
C PRO A 521 25.40 -2.39 -5.07
N TYR A 522 24.57 -1.75 -5.88
CA TYR A 522 23.16 -1.59 -5.53
C TYR A 522 22.47 -2.95 -5.64
N ILE A 523 21.52 -3.25 -4.76
CA ILE A 523 20.74 -4.47 -4.79
C ILE A 523 19.29 -4.11 -5.13
N VAL A 524 18.71 -4.79 -6.11
CA VAL A 524 17.32 -4.60 -6.51
C VAL A 524 16.58 -5.92 -6.28
N LEU A 525 15.68 -5.92 -5.28
CA LEU A 525 14.72 -7.01 -5.09
C LEU A 525 13.55 -6.82 -6.05
N VAL A 526 13.26 -7.82 -6.86
CA VAL A 526 12.11 -7.85 -7.77
C VAL A 526 11.19 -9.00 -7.37
N VAL A 527 9.93 -8.69 -7.08
CA VAL A 527 8.88 -9.67 -6.77
C VAL A 527 7.81 -9.57 -7.85
N ASP A 528 7.60 -10.62 -8.64
CA ASP A 528 6.59 -10.61 -9.73
C ASP A 528 5.15 -10.70 -9.20
N GLU A 529 4.92 -11.48 -8.13
CA GLU A 529 3.58 -11.62 -7.56
C GLU A 529 3.60 -11.58 -6.03
N LEU A 530 3.37 -10.38 -5.49
CA LEU A 530 3.30 -10.17 -4.04
C LEU A 530 2.13 -10.92 -3.41
N ALA A 531 1.01 -11.10 -4.13
CA ALA A 531 -0.17 -11.75 -3.59
C ALA A 531 0.12 -13.18 -3.13
N ASP A 532 0.95 -13.92 -3.85
CA ASP A 532 1.27 -15.31 -3.50
C ASP A 532 2.09 -15.38 -2.19
N LEU A 533 2.94 -14.39 -1.93
CA LEU A 533 3.68 -14.27 -0.67
C LEU A 533 2.74 -13.89 0.49
N MET A 534 1.87 -12.90 0.27
CA MET A 534 0.91 -12.43 1.28
C MET A 534 -0.16 -13.48 1.62
N MET A 535 -0.44 -14.42 0.74
CA MET A 535 -1.36 -15.52 1.02
C MET A 535 -0.74 -16.62 1.87
N THR A 536 0.57 -16.72 1.91
CA THR A 536 1.31 -17.78 2.61
C THR A 536 1.79 -17.34 3.99
N ALA A 537 2.41 -16.16 4.10
CA ALA A 537 3.00 -15.64 5.32
C ALA A 537 2.85 -14.09 5.39
N ALA A 538 1.59 -13.60 5.47
CA ALA A 538 1.27 -12.19 5.35
C ALA A 538 2.02 -11.30 6.35
N GLU A 539 1.98 -11.65 7.63
CA GLU A 539 2.55 -10.81 8.71
C GLU A 539 4.06 -10.68 8.60
N ASP A 540 4.77 -11.79 8.36
CA ASP A 540 6.23 -11.81 8.27
C ASP A 540 6.74 -11.12 7.01
N VAL A 541 6.10 -11.40 5.85
CA VAL A 541 6.43 -10.76 4.58
C VAL A 541 6.19 -9.25 4.67
N GLU A 542 5.02 -8.82 5.16
CA GLU A 542 4.70 -7.41 5.30
C GLU A 542 5.68 -6.69 6.22
N ARG A 543 5.96 -7.25 7.38
CA ARG A 543 6.89 -6.71 8.38
C ARG A 543 8.28 -6.51 7.78
N GLN A 544 8.85 -7.54 7.16
CA GLN A 544 10.20 -7.49 6.58
C GLN A 544 10.29 -6.54 5.38
N ILE A 545 9.31 -6.56 4.48
CA ILE A 545 9.24 -5.63 3.34
C ILE A 545 9.12 -4.18 3.82
N CYS A 546 8.25 -3.91 4.80
CA CYS A 546 8.08 -2.56 5.34
C CYS A 546 9.34 -2.07 6.04
N ARG A 547 10.03 -2.90 6.83
CA ARG A 547 11.30 -2.56 7.48
C ARG A 547 12.40 -2.25 6.45
N LEU A 548 12.55 -3.08 5.42
CA LEU A 548 13.45 -2.80 4.31
C LEU A 548 13.10 -1.49 3.61
N ALA A 549 11.82 -1.26 3.28
CA ALA A 549 11.41 -0.07 2.58
C ALA A 549 11.61 1.23 3.38
N GLN A 550 11.54 1.17 4.73
CA GLN A 550 11.79 2.32 5.60
C GLN A 550 13.28 2.66 5.70
N MET A 551 14.15 1.67 5.72
CA MET A 551 15.54 1.87 6.09
C MET A 551 16.55 1.65 4.94
N ALA A 552 16.22 0.84 3.94
CA ALA A 552 17.19 0.36 2.97
C ALA A 552 17.62 1.39 1.90
N ARG A 553 16.93 2.53 1.77
CA ARG A 553 17.25 3.57 0.79
C ARG A 553 18.71 4.03 0.85
N ALA A 554 19.21 4.33 2.04
CA ALA A 554 20.58 4.83 2.22
C ALA A 554 21.62 3.74 1.92
N THR A 555 21.28 2.47 2.13
CA THR A 555 22.17 1.33 1.91
C THR A 555 22.22 0.87 0.46
N GLY A 556 21.37 1.42 -0.43
CA GLY A 556 21.33 1.09 -1.85
C GLY A 556 20.62 -0.23 -2.14
N ILE A 557 19.65 -0.60 -1.29
CA ILE A 557 18.76 -1.74 -1.52
C ILE A 557 17.40 -1.19 -1.91
N HIS A 558 16.90 -1.60 -3.08
CA HIS A 558 15.67 -1.09 -3.69
C HIS A 558 14.69 -2.24 -3.97
N LEU A 559 13.39 -1.98 -3.81
CA LEU A 559 12.35 -2.99 -3.95
C LEU A 559 11.42 -2.62 -5.10
N ILE A 560 11.16 -3.58 -5.97
CA ILE A 560 10.13 -3.51 -7.03
C ILE A 560 9.15 -4.65 -6.74
N LEU A 561 8.00 -4.30 -6.20
CA LEU A 561 6.95 -5.26 -5.88
C LEU A 561 5.85 -5.20 -6.93
N ALA A 562 5.45 -6.36 -7.43
CA ALA A 562 4.37 -6.40 -8.37
C ALA A 562 3.26 -7.37 -7.96
N THR A 563 2.04 -7.10 -8.43
CA THR A 563 0.89 -7.99 -8.19
C THR A 563 -0.16 -7.88 -9.30
N GLN A 564 -0.81 -9.00 -9.59
CA GLN A 564 -1.99 -9.05 -10.46
C GLN A 564 -3.30 -9.03 -9.67
N ARG A 565 -3.22 -9.10 -8.33
CA ARG A 565 -4.37 -9.11 -7.40
C ARG A 565 -4.33 -7.88 -6.48
N PRO A 566 -4.81 -6.72 -6.97
CA PRO A 566 -4.79 -5.50 -6.17
C PRO A 566 -5.94 -5.47 -5.15
N SER A 567 -5.92 -6.39 -4.19
CA SER A 567 -6.82 -6.40 -3.03
C SER A 567 -6.21 -5.64 -1.85
N THR A 568 -7.04 -5.26 -0.88
CA THR A 568 -6.59 -4.57 0.35
C THR A 568 -5.70 -5.43 1.23
N ASP A 569 -5.82 -6.77 1.12
CA ASP A 569 -5.03 -7.74 1.88
C ASP A 569 -3.63 -7.95 1.27
N VAL A 570 -3.42 -7.56 0.01
CA VAL A 570 -2.14 -7.61 -0.70
C VAL A 570 -1.47 -6.25 -0.72
N VAL A 571 -2.22 -5.19 -1.09
CA VAL A 571 -1.75 -3.80 -1.11
C VAL A 571 -2.28 -3.10 0.12
N THR A 572 -1.71 -3.45 1.25
CA THR A 572 -2.14 -2.97 2.57
C THR A 572 -1.81 -1.49 2.79
N GLY A 573 -2.33 -0.92 3.85
CA GLY A 573 -2.02 0.46 4.26
C GLY A 573 -0.54 0.66 4.57
N LEU A 574 0.12 -0.35 5.16
CA LEU A 574 1.55 -0.31 5.51
C LEU A 574 2.42 -0.38 4.25
N ILE A 575 2.10 -1.26 3.30
CA ILE A 575 2.79 -1.32 2.00
C ILE A 575 2.66 0.03 1.28
N LYS A 576 1.45 0.61 1.21
CA LYS A 576 1.23 1.90 0.55
C LYS A 576 1.99 3.06 1.19
N ALA A 577 2.12 3.07 2.50
CA ALA A 577 2.86 4.10 3.23
C ALA A 577 4.36 4.08 2.90
N ASN A 578 4.91 2.89 2.62
CA ASN A 578 6.33 2.68 2.34
C ASN A 578 6.68 2.64 0.84
N PHE A 579 5.66 2.53 -0.03
CA PHE A 579 5.78 2.56 -1.49
C PHE A 579 5.03 3.76 -2.08
N PRO A 580 5.56 4.97 -1.97
CA PRO A 580 4.88 6.18 -2.45
C PRO A 580 4.87 6.28 -3.98
N SER A 581 5.83 5.65 -4.67
CA SER A 581 5.83 5.55 -6.14
C SER A 581 5.09 4.30 -6.58
N ARG A 582 4.03 4.47 -7.38
CA ARG A 582 3.16 3.37 -7.78
C ARG A 582 2.80 3.45 -9.26
N ILE A 583 2.75 2.30 -9.89
CA ILE A 583 2.29 2.14 -11.27
C ILE A 583 1.04 1.25 -11.26
N ALA A 584 -0.05 1.75 -11.83
CA ALA A 584 -1.24 0.95 -12.10
C ALA A 584 -1.41 0.77 -13.59
N PHE A 585 -1.39 -0.47 -14.03
CA PHE A 585 -1.88 -0.88 -15.34
C PHE A 585 -3.41 -1.02 -15.32
N ALA A 586 -4.00 -1.39 -16.47
CA ALA A 586 -5.44 -1.58 -16.56
C ALA A 586 -5.92 -2.60 -15.52
N VAL A 587 -6.98 -2.24 -14.81
CA VAL A 587 -7.68 -3.07 -13.81
C VAL A 587 -9.14 -3.21 -14.18
N THR A 588 -9.85 -4.14 -13.52
CA THR A 588 -11.24 -4.47 -13.85
C THR A 588 -12.24 -3.50 -13.22
N SER A 589 -11.91 -2.91 -12.07
CA SER A 589 -12.83 -2.06 -11.31
C SER A 589 -12.20 -0.77 -10.81
N GLN A 590 -13.05 0.22 -10.54
CA GLN A 590 -12.65 1.46 -9.88
C GLN A 590 -12.14 1.23 -8.46
N VAL A 591 -12.60 0.16 -7.81
CA VAL A 591 -12.14 -0.23 -6.47
C VAL A 591 -10.68 -0.63 -6.52
N ASP A 592 -10.29 -1.47 -7.49
CA ASP A 592 -8.91 -1.90 -7.69
C ASP A 592 -7.98 -0.70 -7.94
N SER A 593 -8.43 0.27 -8.76
CA SER A 593 -7.69 1.51 -9.00
C SER A 593 -7.43 2.27 -7.70
N ARG A 594 -8.44 2.37 -6.82
CA ARG A 594 -8.29 3.04 -5.51
C ARG A 594 -7.39 2.25 -4.56
N VAL A 595 -7.41 0.94 -4.60
CA VAL A 595 -6.50 0.12 -3.78
C VAL A 595 -5.05 0.44 -4.13
N ILE A 596 -4.73 0.58 -5.43
CA ILE A 596 -3.35 0.85 -5.88
C ILE A 596 -2.98 2.33 -5.72
N LEU A 597 -3.81 3.24 -6.26
CA LEU A 597 -3.47 4.64 -6.48
C LEU A 597 -4.17 5.61 -5.52
N ASP A 598 -5.02 5.11 -4.61
CA ASP A 598 -5.91 5.92 -3.77
C ASP A 598 -6.90 6.79 -4.57
N GLN A 599 -6.92 6.65 -5.91
CA GLN A 599 -7.74 7.41 -6.87
C GLN A 599 -8.29 6.48 -7.96
N PRO A 600 -9.45 6.82 -8.58
CA PRO A 600 -9.96 6.13 -9.75
C PRO A 600 -9.15 6.48 -11.00
N GLY A 601 -9.25 5.68 -12.05
CA GLY A 601 -8.74 5.97 -13.39
C GLY A 601 -8.05 4.80 -14.08
N ALA A 602 -7.47 3.84 -13.33
CA ALA A 602 -6.82 2.68 -13.94
C ALA A 602 -7.81 1.71 -14.61
N GLU A 603 -9.08 1.75 -14.24
CA GLU A 603 -10.17 1.01 -14.88
C GLU A 603 -10.50 1.51 -16.30
N ARG A 604 -10.07 2.74 -16.63
CA ARG A 604 -10.27 3.36 -17.95
C ARG A 604 -9.09 3.19 -18.90
N LEU A 605 -8.04 2.52 -18.46
CA LEU A 605 -6.84 2.26 -19.26
C LEU A 605 -7.13 1.23 -20.35
N LEU A 606 -6.37 1.34 -21.45
CA LEU A 606 -6.57 0.56 -22.66
C LEU A 606 -5.92 -0.83 -22.64
N GLY A 607 -5.13 -1.13 -21.57
CA GLY A 607 -4.29 -2.32 -21.51
C GLY A 607 -3.06 -2.25 -22.42
N GLN A 608 -2.33 -3.36 -22.56
CA GLN A 608 -1.15 -3.47 -23.42
C GLN A 608 -0.05 -2.43 -23.10
N GLY A 609 0.20 -2.20 -21.83
CA GLY A 609 1.24 -1.26 -21.36
C GLY A 609 0.76 0.17 -21.12
N ASP A 610 -0.52 0.47 -21.33
CA ASP A 610 -1.13 1.74 -20.90
C ASP A 610 -1.24 1.76 -19.37
N MET A 611 -0.65 2.74 -18.72
CA MET A 611 -0.50 2.78 -17.26
C MET A 611 -0.65 4.19 -16.69
N LEU A 612 -0.96 4.26 -15.40
CA LEU A 612 -0.93 5.46 -14.58
C LEU A 612 0.23 5.38 -13.58
N LEU A 613 1.07 6.39 -13.58
CA LEU A 613 2.18 6.58 -12.64
C LEU A 613 1.78 7.59 -11.57
N MET A 614 1.86 7.17 -10.30
CA MET A 614 1.89 8.04 -9.13
C MET A 614 3.34 8.22 -8.70
N ARG A 615 3.81 9.46 -8.66
CA ARG A 615 5.16 9.79 -8.20
C ARG A 615 5.11 10.25 -6.74
N SER A 616 6.17 10.00 -6.00
CA SER A 616 6.28 10.42 -4.60
C SER A 616 6.30 11.94 -4.40
N ASP A 617 6.69 12.69 -5.44
CA ASP A 617 6.83 14.15 -5.44
C ASP A 617 5.62 14.87 -6.07
N ALA A 618 4.61 14.15 -6.56
CA ALA A 618 3.48 14.74 -7.25
C ALA A 618 2.16 14.08 -6.84
N ALA A 619 1.18 14.91 -6.44
CA ALA A 619 -0.16 14.43 -6.06
C ALA A 619 -1.02 13.96 -7.25
N LYS A 620 -0.59 14.21 -8.50
CA LYS A 620 -1.33 13.89 -9.73
C LYS A 620 -0.80 12.63 -10.39
N LEU A 621 -1.71 11.92 -11.06
CA LEU A 621 -1.38 10.74 -11.84
C LEU A 621 -0.92 11.14 -13.25
N PHE A 622 0.17 10.53 -13.71
CA PHE A 622 0.70 10.69 -15.06
C PHE A 622 0.34 9.47 -15.89
N ARG A 623 -0.32 9.67 -17.04
CA ARG A 623 -0.60 8.57 -17.97
C ARG A 623 0.59 8.34 -18.87
N LEU A 624 1.03 7.09 -18.97
CA LEU A 624 2.18 6.68 -19.76
C LEU A 624 1.82 5.45 -20.61
N GLN A 625 2.43 5.35 -21.78
CA GLN A 625 2.55 4.08 -22.49
C GLN A 625 3.90 3.45 -22.14
N GLY A 626 3.86 2.29 -21.49
CA GLY A 626 5.04 1.57 -21.05
C GLY A 626 5.92 1.09 -22.19
N CYS A 627 7.23 0.95 -21.90
CA CYS A 627 8.18 0.34 -22.83
C CYS A 627 7.78 -1.11 -23.14
N PHE A 628 7.97 -1.48 -24.38
CA PHE A 628 7.88 -2.85 -24.85
C PHE A 628 9.28 -3.41 -25.10
N VAL A 629 9.54 -4.59 -24.60
CA VAL A 629 10.69 -5.43 -24.89
C VAL A 629 10.19 -6.83 -25.19
N SER A 630 10.67 -7.43 -26.25
CA SER A 630 10.29 -8.79 -26.65
C SER A 630 11.18 -9.83 -25.96
N ASP A 631 10.68 -11.07 -25.90
CA ASP A 631 11.41 -12.21 -25.32
C ASP A 631 12.73 -12.46 -26.05
N ASP A 632 12.77 -12.22 -27.38
CA ASP A 632 14.00 -12.32 -28.18
C ASP A 632 15.03 -11.25 -27.78
N GLU A 633 14.60 -10.02 -27.49
CA GLU A 633 15.49 -8.94 -27.03
C GLU A 633 16.05 -9.27 -25.64
N ILE A 634 15.19 -9.74 -24.72
CA ILE A 634 15.58 -10.21 -23.38
C ILE A 634 16.62 -11.34 -23.51
N SER A 635 16.33 -12.32 -24.35
CA SER A 635 17.21 -13.48 -24.58
C SER A 635 18.58 -13.06 -25.12
N ARG A 636 18.66 -12.09 -26.02
CA ARG A 636 19.93 -11.54 -26.52
C ARG A 636 20.73 -10.85 -25.42
N VAL A 637 20.09 -10.03 -24.59
CA VAL A 637 20.76 -9.34 -23.46
C VAL A 637 21.23 -10.35 -22.40
N VAL A 638 20.39 -11.32 -22.06
CA VAL A 638 20.76 -12.41 -21.13
C VAL A 638 21.92 -13.24 -21.66
N SER A 639 21.89 -13.60 -22.94
CA SER A 639 22.96 -14.37 -23.58
C SER A 639 24.29 -13.62 -23.60
N PHE A 640 24.26 -12.29 -23.83
CA PHE A 640 25.44 -11.44 -23.72
C PHE A 640 26.06 -11.52 -22.33
N TRP A 641 25.27 -11.42 -21.27
CA TRP A 641 25.76 -11.46 -19.89
C TRP A 641 26.21 -12.85 -19.46
N ARG A 642 25.48 -13.90 -19.87
CA ARG A 642 25.91 -15.30 -19.65
C ARG A 642 27.26 -15.62 -20.32
N GLY A 643 27.51 -15.04 -21.50
CA GLY A 643 28.79 -15.18 -22.20
C GLY A 643 29.97 -14.48 -21.52
N GLN A 644 29.70 -13.59 -20.56
CA GLN A 644 30.73 -12.92 -19.75
C GLN A 644 30.92 -13.57 -18.36
N ALA A 645 30.04 -14.49 -17.96
CA ALA A 645 30.23 -15.28 -16.76
C ALA A 645 31.35 -16.27 -16.98
N ASP A 646 32.16 -16.52 -15.94
CA ASP A 646 33.22 -17.52 -16.00
C ASP A 646 32.60 -18.94 -16.11
N PRO A 647 32.85 -19.70 -17.19
CA PRO A 647 32.26 -21.02 -17.34
C PRO A 647 32.70 -22.02 -16.26
N ASP A 648 33.86 -21.78 -15.64
CA ASP A 648 34.45 -22.67 -14.63
C ASP A 648 34.03 -22.27 -13.19
N GLU A 649 33.34 -21.16 -13.01
CA GLU A 649 32.84 -20.74 -11.70
C GLU A 649 31.54 -21.52 -11.39
N PRO A 650 31.51 -22.37 -10.34
CA PRO A 650 30.28 -23.06 -9.97
C PRO A 650 29.19 -22.02 -9.61
N PRO A 651 27.91 -22.27 -9.94
CA PRO A 651 26.84 -21.37 -9.60
C PRO A 651 26.89 -21.07 -8.10
N ALA A 652 27.00 -19.78 -7.77
CA ALA A 652 27.12 -19.35 -6.39
C ALA A 652 25.92 -19.85 -5.58
N VAL A 653 26.20 -20.53 -4.45
CA VAL A 653 25.13 -20.91 -3.50
C VAL A 653 24.50 -19.64 -2.97
N PRO A 654 23.16 -19.49 -3.02
CA PRO A 654 22.51 -18.31 -2.50
C PRO A 654 22.90 -18.05 -1.04
N PRO A 655 23.24 -16.80 -0.67
CA PRO A 655 23.74 -16.51 0.68
C PRO A 655 22.69 -16.71 1.79
N TRP A 656 21.44 -16.86 1.42
CA TRP A 656 20.34 -17.17 2.35
C TRP A 656 20.08 -18.68 2.54
N ASN A 657 20.76 -19.56 1.80
CA ASN A 657 20.59 -20.98 1.97
C ASN A 657 21.02 -21.43 3.37
N GLY A 658 20.10 -22.06 4.09
CA GLY A 658 20.32 -22.52 5.46
C GLY A 658 20.43 -21.38 6.50
N LEU A 659 20.15 -20.13 6.11
CA LEU A 659 20.22 -19.00 7.03
C LEU A 659 19.14 -19.09 8.11
N LEU A 660 17.90 -19.42 7.75
CA LEU A 660 16.79 -19.61 8.69
C LEU A 660 17.10 -20.74 9.66
N ASP A 661 17.51 -21.92 9.14
CA ASP A 661 17.91 -23.06 9.98
C ASP A 661 19.03 -22.71 10.97
N GLN A 662 19.97 -21.86 10.54
CA GLN A 662 21.04 -21.38 11.42
C GLN A 662 20.52 -20.43 12.50
N MET A 663 19.60 -19.54 12.15
CA MET A 663 18.96 -18.61 13.09
C MET A 663 18.12 -19.36 14.11
N ASP A 664 17.30 -20.31 13.67
CA ASP A 664 16.50 -21.17 14.56
C ASP A 664 17.39 -21.97 15.51
N GLN A 665 18.49 -22.57 15.02
CA GLN A 665 19.46 -23.26 15.87
C GLN A 665 20.23 -22.32 16.82
N GLU A 666 20.45 -21.08 16.43
CA GLU A 666 21.06 -20.06 17.33
C GLU A 666 20.07 -19.61 18.40
N GLU A 667 18.78 -19.44 18.03
CA GLU A 667 17.73 -19.06 18.97
C GLU A 667 17.42 -20.21 19.94
N GLU A 668 17.26 -21.44 19.45
CA GLU A 668 17.09 -22.62 20.32
C GLU A 668 18.29 -22.78 21.28
N GLY A 669 19.52 -22.63 20.77
CA GLY A 669 20.71 -22.64 21.59
C GLY A 669 20.79 -21.51 22.61
N LEU A 670 20.19 -20.35 22.32
CA LEU A 670 20.09 -19.24 23.27
C LEU A 670 19.02 -19.51 24.34
N LEU A 671 17.86 -20.05 23.97
CA LEU A 671 16.83 -20.47 24.92
C LEU A 671 17.36 -21.56 25.85
N ASP A 672 18.05 -22.56 25.33
CA ASP A 672 18.74 -23.57 26.11
C ASP A 672 19.78 -22.96 27.09
N ALA A 673 20.47 -21.91 26.65
CA ALA A 673 21.43 -21.19 27.49
C ALA A 673 20.73 -20.40 28.60
N ILE A 674 19.59 -19.73 28.30
CA ILE A 674 18.78 -19.01 29.27
C ILE A 674 18.23 -19.99 30.33
N ASP A 675 17.67 -21.11 29.90
CA ASP A 675 17.14 -22.11 30.82
C ASP A 675 18.24 -22.75 31.68
N LEU A 676 19.41 -22.95 31.09
CA LEU A 676 20.56 -23.48 31.82
C LEU A 676 21.05 -22.53 32.90
N VAL A 677 21.06 -21.22 32.67
CA VAL A 677 21.55 -20.22 33.64
C VAL A 677 20.50 -19.82 34.65
N ARG A 678 19.23 -20.11 34.40
CA ARG A 678 18.12 -19.90 35.32
C ARG A 678 18.38 -20.67 36.61
N GLY A 679 18.30 -20.03 37.74
CA GLY A 679 18.60 -20.61 39.02
C GLY A 679 20.09 -20.69 39.38
N MET A 680 21.01 -20.19 38.54
CA MET A 680 22.44 -20.09 38.85
C MET A 680 22.78 -18.69 39.34
N ARG A 681 23.81 -18.58 40.18
CA ARG A 681 24.34 -17.28 40.65
C ARG A 681 25.30 -16.67 39.65
N THR A 682 26.07 -17.49 38.98
CA THR A 682 27.12 -17.03 38.06
C THR A 682 27.16 -17.93 36.80
N CYS A 683 27.43 -17.31 35.66
CA CYS A 683 27.60 -17.99 34.38
C CYS A 683 28.98 -17.65 33.78
N SER A 684 29.66 -18.66 33.23
CA SER A 684 30.92 -18.44 32.53
C SER A 684 30.91 -19.12 31.15
N THR A 685 31.65 -18.57 30.18
CA THR A 685 31.78 -19.14 28.83
C THR A 685 32.19 -20.62 28.85
N SER A 686 33.15 -20.98 29.75
CA SER A 686 33.59 -22.37 29.92
C SER A 686 32.51 -23.27 30.50
N MET A 687 31.56 -22.75 31.27
CA MET A 687 30.41 -23.49 31.79
C MET A 687 29.40 -23.74 30.68
N LEU A 688 29.02 -22.71 29.92
CA LEU A 688 28.15 -22.86 28.74
C LEU A 688 28.71 -23.89 27.75
N GLN A 689 30.01 -23.80 27.45
CA GLN A 689 30.70 -24.75 26.57
C GLN A 689 30.55 -26.21 27.02
N ARG A 690 30.74 -26.45 28.31
CA ARG A 690 30.64 -27.84 28.87
C ARG A 690 29.20 -28.31 28.97
N LYS A 691 28.29 -27.46 29.39
CA LYS A 691 26.89 -27.85 29.67
C LYS A 691 26.09 -28.02 28.38
N LEU A 692 26.22 -27.08 27.46
CA LEU A 692 25.56 -27.13 26.13
C LEU A 692 26.33 -27.96 25.11
N ARG A 693 27.55 -28.43 25.44
CA ARG A 693 28.44 -29.20 24.54
C ARG A 693 28.75 -28.49 23.23
N VAL A 694 28.91 -27.17 23.28
CA VAL A 694 29.21 -26.32 22.12
C VAL A 694 30.69 -25.90 22.12
N GLY A 695 31.20 -25.51 20.95
CA GLY A 695 32.56 -24.97 20.84
C GLY A 695 32.69 -23.58 21.49
N TYR A 696 33.94 -23.19 21.84
CA TYR A 696 34.24 -21.90 22.46
C TYR A 696 33.63 -20.69 21.69
N PRO A 697 33.72 -20.60 20.35
CA PRO A 697 33.15 -19.47 19.62
C PRO A 697 31.62 -19.36 19.78
N LYS A 698 30.88 -20.49 19.80
CA LYS A 698 29.42 -20.49 20.01
C LYS A 698 29.11 -20.14 21.46
N ALA A 699 29.83 -20.66 22.44
CA ALA A 699 29.65 -20.33 23.85
C ALA A 699 29.95 -18.83 24.15
N ALA A 700 30.95 -18.24 23.49
CA ALA A 700 31.26 -16.80 23.63
C ALA A 700 30.15 -15.94 23.05
N ARG A 701 29.62 -16.26 21.86
CA ARG A 701 28.45 -15.56 21.28
C ARG A 701 27.21 -15.67 22.16
N LEU A 702 26.87 -16.86 22.66
CA LEU A 702 25.78 -17.06 23.60
C LEU A 702 25.94 -16.19 24.85
N MET A 703 27.16 -16.08 25.39
CA MET A 703 27.43 -15.21 26.53
C MET A 703 27.18 -13.71 26.21
N GLU A 704 27.59 -13.26 25.02
CA GLU A 704 27.33 -11.89 24.55
C GLU A 704 25.82 -11.65 24.35
N GLN A 705 25.09 -12.62 23.81
CA GLN A 705 23.64 -12.54 23.64
C GLN A 705 22.89 -12.54 24.97
N LEU A 706 23.31 -13.34 25.94
CA LEU A 706 22.76 -13.34 27.30
C LEU A 706 23.00 -11.98 28.00
N GLU A 707 24.18 -11.36 27.80
CA GLU A 707 24.46 -10.01 28.31
C GLU A 707 23.61 -8.95 27.63
N ALA A 708 23.49 -8.99 26.30
CA ALA A 708 22.68 -8.05 25.54
C ALA A 708 21.18 -8.08 25.92
N ARG A 709 20.67 -9.26 26.30
CA ARG A 709 19.29 -9.45 26.80
C ARG A 709 19.15 -9.20 28.32
N GLY A 710 20.22 -8.82 29.01
CA GLY A 710 20.19 -8.55 30.46
C GLY A 710 20.04 -9.80 31.33
N VAL A 711 20.22 -11.00 30.75
CA VAL A 711 20.17 -12.27 31.48
C VAL A 711 21.38 -12.45 32.39
N VAL A 712 22.54 -11.96 31.93
CA VAL A 712 23.78 -11.96 32.71
C VAL A 712 24.41 -10.53 32.76
N GLY A 713 25.10 -10.24 33.84
CA GLY A 713 25.78 -8.97 34.00
C GLY A 713 27.03 -8.83 33.13
N PRO A 714 27.62 -7.61 33.08
CA PRO A 714 28.81 -7.33 32.30
C PRO A 714 30.04 -8.10 32.79
N ASP A 715 31.02 -8.24 31.90
CA ASP A 715 32.29 -8.89 32.23
C ASP A 715 33.08 -8.05 33.27
N MET A 716 33.25 -8.59 34.47
CA MET A 716 33.99 -7.96 35.55
C MET A 716 35.51 -8.19 35.46
N GLY A 717 35.95 -8.92 34.43
CA GLY A 717 37.37 -9.27 34.28
C GLY A 717 37.87 -10.38 35.20
N GLY A 718 39.07 -10.90 34.96
CA GLY A 718 39.72 -11.87 35.84
C GLY A 718 39.26 -13.34 35.68
N GLY A 719 38.49 -13.68 34.66
CA GLY A 719 38.02 -15.05 34.41
C GLY A 719 36.96 -15.56 35.41
N GLN A 720 36.41 -14.65 36.20
CA GLN A 720 35.26 -14.91 37.07
C GLN A 720 33.98 -14.98 36.20
N GLY A 721 33.06 -15.89 36.54
CA GLY A 721 31.76 -15.99 35.85
C GLY A 721 30.96 -14.69 36.05
N ARG A 722 30.18 -14.32 35.03
CA ARG A 722 29.26 -13.17 35.07
C ARG A 722 28.10 -13.47 36.01
N GLU A 723 27.59 -12.49 36.73
CA GLU A 723 26.44 -12.61 37.59
C GLU A 723 25.17 -12.85 36.77
N VAL A 724 24.31 -13.78 37.17
CA VAL A 724 22.99 -14.00 36.55
C VAL A 724 21.99 -13.05 37.18
N LEU A 725 21.35 -12.24 36.34
CA LEU A 725 20.43 -11.16 36.77
C LEU A 725 18.96 -11.62 36.81
N LEU A 726 18.61 -12.78 36.20
CA LEU A 726 17.25 -13.34 36.24
C LEU A 726 16.85 -13.73 37.67
N LYS A 727 15.78 -13.12 38.19
CA LYS A 727 15.09 -13.55 39.41
C LYS A 727 13.88 -14.40 39.05
N ASP A 728 13.55 -15.37 39.90
CA ASP A 728 12.46 -16.34 39.67
C ASP A 728 11.05 -15.71 39.53
N GLU A 729 10.90 -14.39 39.70
CA GLU A 729 9.62 -13.67 39.65
C GLU A 729 9.29 -13.04 38.27
N ASP A 730 10.26 -12.97 37.35
CA ASP A 730 10.10 -12.25 36.06
C ASP A 730 9.52 -13.13 34.94
N GLU A 731 9.02 -14.33 35.22
CA GLU A 731 8.49 -15.28 34.21
C GLU A 731 7.25 -14.78 33.44
N ARG A 732 6.56 -13.77 33.94
CA ARG A 732 5.30 -13.30 33.30
C ARG A 732 5.46 -12.09 32.41
N GLU A 733 6.53 -11.34 32.54
CA GLU A 733 6.74 -10.09 31.77
C GLU A 733 7.60 -10.29 30.51
N MET A 734 8.57 -11.22 30.49
CA MET A 734 9.42 -11.44 29.33
C MET A 734 8.73 -12.10 28.12
N ASN A 735 7.65 -12.86 28.36
CA ASN A 735 6.86 -13.45 27.26
C ASN A 735 5.89 -12.47 26.56
N TYR A 736 5.75 -11.22 27.07
CA TYR A 736 4.87 -10.22 26.46
C TYR A 736 5.63 -9.12 25.73
N GLU A 737 6.94 -8.91 26.01
CA GLU A 737 7.73 -7.89 25.31
C GLU A 737 8.42 -8.41 24.05
N ASP A 738 8.64 -9.73 23.90
CA ASP A 738 9.24 -10.33 22.70
C ASP A 738 8.24 -10.53 21.55
N GLU A 739 6.92 -10.51 21.80
CA GLU A 739 5.91 -10.49 20.72
C GLU A 739 5.75 -9.10 20.08
N ASP A 740 6.23 -8.03 20.71
CA ASP A 740 6.17 -6.67 20.17
C ASP A 740 7.48 -6.19 19.50
N LEU A 741 8.55 -7.01 19.54
CA LEU A 741 9.87 -6.68 18.99
C LEU A 741 10.35 -7.58 17.83
N LEU A 742 9.56 -8.61 17.45
CA LEU A 742 9.84 -9.45 16.28
C LEU A 742 9.01 -9.05 15.06
#